data_d0c414cbeebf4a7f5cd4847866081c5e
#
_entry.id   d0c414cbeebf4a7f5cd4847866081c5e
#
_cell.length_a   1.000
_cell.length_b   1.000
_cell.length_c   1.000
_cell.angle_alpha   90.00
_cell.angle_beta   90.00
_cell.angle_gamma   90.00
#
_symmetry.space_group_name_H-M   'P 1'
#
loop_
_entity.id
_entity.type
_entity.pdbx_description
1 polymer ?
#
loop_
_entity_poly.entity_id
_entity_poly.type
_entity_poly.pdbx_seq_one_letter_code
_entity_poly.pdbx_strand_id
1 'polypeptide(L)'
;DASIQEVLEPLNLDFSAPLEKSFLFHLYGVILRESADANMVRKHVVQLLELSHQSSSDREGISLAIGITSSSHLEQVWGRLEHLGRTRFLRSAPLPLESQDSTLKASFLSASIMLVKALSRESSARSYKFTQTPELIQCLLVSDPGGLCSGGRPGRQVGPLPAISSSHLRPRLKPTVKSRILQTCLQSLYNLPPADQLLSGHQALYQKSMQALDLLLQAFISENESMDEICFLLQHTEPWLKSSKSYERKRVVQSIFLLLKYVADYVKLSEEAMPSGLGRQVGLLLLLWRDRDQLTQSHSHQCVYLFLQLLIQQKGLLTQCPTTGSTNFETKAHKDSELKFYSLVKVRTLDEHLTVAQHTQLVLTLLQGLCSHDSLNSHLASELLLTIMEDRSIKPEQVAEILQELFQKLPYIVFTSILQTTMKAVTVLGTQHTQQTVEVMLSLCPPSDRQVMPLWKALATNSRLARKVITLLYMKLKLRPPRELIKVPVQAELVSLLALGTIYELLYIHEYKATVRWAFAGILLGLLTQLHYLFELDVVEGMSDYQEEALEAKALSPCRTCLEALKGLFWTTNYWEVFAHLKLLRGWELFENLETYTEGVTLLARAMAHYDCEVKAVLGQAVIFLKSPEERDNIVAIFIITEFLSGQELTQYMSRRTIDSFLNLGLNNPNPLVRAMSLKGLSSSLMQPQKVVLLRNQLTGLLDSFLKPQPQDLLGLMEILGDILHHLGAQGIGAVSVKMAQHLLPLFEAGVRGGAIFLYGDVIYSGGKKFRQALKSHAFQALVPLLFHLADTCPEVVMKTKLTFLRCAILLKWEFRKELFSKLAWGHGPGAENDIFIYMVESNFSSYHQFLMQALAYLDSPNRHLKLTAMKFIGGILQDYFTDLCFYLKKGDVKTLKKCKHRATLSHMGTPLMLERPQPLPRVGRHFPLEN
;
A
#
# COMPACT_ATOMS: atom_id res chain seq x y z
N ASP A 1 -63.34 36.65 37.46
CA ASP A 1 -63.34 37.06 36.05
C ASP A 1 -63.59 38.53 35.82
N ALA A 2 -64.60 39.11 36.44
CA ALA A 2 -64.98 40.54 36.29
C ALA A 2 -63.80 41.49 36.74
N SER A 3 -63.19 41.20 37.88
CA SER A 3 -62.11 42.03 38.39
C SER A 3 -60.82 41.94 37.57
N ILE A 4 -60.63 40.82 36.91
CA ILE A 4 -59.50 40.65 35.99
C ILE A 4 -59.75 41.40 34.68
N GLN A 5 -60.98 41.41 34.21
CA GLN A 5 -61.39 42.15 33.04
C GLN A 5 -61.24 43.66 33.22
N GLU A 6 -61.54 44.17 34.39
CA GLU A 6 -61.29 45.56 34.79
C GLU A 6 -59.84 45.98 34.76
N VAL A 7 -58.93 45.06 35.02
CA VAL A 7 -57.47 45.29 34.91
C VAL A 7 -56.98 45.18 33.45
N LEU A 8 -57.63 44.32 32.64
CA LEU A 8 -57.33 44.14 31.21
C LEU A 8 -57.76 45.30 30.33
N GLU A 9 -58.90 45.90 30.59
CA GLU A 9 -59.39 47.04 29.81
C GLU A 9 -58.42 48.21 29.73
N PRO A 10 -57.78 48.67 30.84
CA PRO A 10 -56.74 49.69 30.76
C PRO A 10 -55.50 49.32 30.01
N LEU A 11 -55.11 48.00 29.92
CA LEU A 11 -53.95 47.56 29.16
C LEU A 11 -54.14 47.62 27.65
N ASN A 12 -55.40 47.58 27.19
CA ASN A 12 -55.76 47.76 25.78
C ASN A 12 -55.86 49.21 25.31
N LEU A 13 -55.88 50.18 26.30
CA LEU A 13 -55.92 51.62 25.99
C LEU A 13 -54.46 52.10 25.82
N ASP A 14 -54.35 53.17 24.94
CA ASP A 14 -53.05 53.79 24.71
C ASP A 14 -52.76 54.78 25.86
N PHE A 15 -52.24 54.27 26.98
CA PHE A 15 -51.82 55.10 28.10
C PHE A 15 -50.52 55.84 27.78
N SER A 16 -50.57 57.16 28.00
CA SER A 16 -49.43 58.07 27.81
C SER A 16 -48.32 57.93 28.89
N ALA A 17 -48.54 57.20 29.97
CA ALA A 17 -47.61 57.00 31.09
C ALA A 17 -47.07 55.60 31.18
N PRO A 18 -45.80 55.38 30.83
CA PRO A 18 -45.19 53.99 30.84
C PRO A 18 -45.12 53.30 32.18
N LEU A 19 -45.08 54.15 33.29
CA LEU A 19 -44.99 53.62 34.66
C LEU A 19 -46.31 52.98 35.11
N GLU A 20 -47.48 53.54 34.72
CA GLU A 20 -48.79 53.03 35.02
C GLU A 20 -49.05 51.69 34.34
N LYS A 21 -48.66 51.55 33.06
CA LYS A 21 -48.75 50.27 32.32
C LYS A 21 -47.91 49.22 33.00
N SER A 22 -46.70 49.53 33.40
CA SER A 22 -45.80 48.57 34.08
C SER A 22 -46.39 48.03 35.38
N PHE A 23 -47.01 48.92 36.16
CA PHE A 23 -47.71 48.53 37.38
C PHE A 23 -48.91 47.62 37.11
N LEU A 24 -49.70 47.89 36.08
CA LEU A 24 -50.86 47.09 35.69
C LEU A 24 -50.46 45.68 35.23
N PHE A 25 -49.40 45.58 34.47
CA PHE A 25 -48.86 44.27 34.10
C PHE A 25 -48.35 43.47 35.29
N HIS A 26 -47.70 44.16 36.25
CA HIS A 26 -47.26 43.52 37.48
C HIS A 26 -48.43 43.00 38.31
N LEU A 27 -49.42 43.86 38.53
CA LEU A 27 -50.65 43.52 39.24
C LEU A 27 -51.38 42.37 38.57
N TYR A 28 -51.53 42.40 37.26
CA TYR A 28 -52.14 41.34 36.47
C TYR A 28 -51.45 39.99 36.67
N GLY A 29 -50.11 39.94 36.62
CA GLY A 29 -49.32 38.77 36.87
C GLY A 29 -49.50 38.20 38.27
N VAL A 30 -49.58 39.09 39.30
CA VAL A 30 -49.81 38.67 40.69
C VAL A 30 -51.23 38.09 40.87
N ILE A 31 -52.25 38.67 40.25
CA ILE A 31 -53.64 38.19 40.34
C ILE A 31 -53.70 36.80 39.71
N LEU A 32 -53.13 36.61 38.55
CA LEU A 32 -53.10 35.30 37.89
C LEU A 32 -52.30 34.24 38.69
N ARG A 33 -51.21 34.65 39.35
CA ARG A 33 -50.44 33.78 40.23
C ARG A 33 -51.25 33.18 41.36
N GLU A 34 -52.09 34.00 42.00
CA GLU A 34 -52.90 33.62 43.17
C GLU A 34 -54.24 32.98 42.76
N SER A 35 -54.59 32.91 41.50
CA SER A 35 -55.82 32.27 41.02
C SER A 35 -55.78 30.75 41.21
N ALA A 36 -56.89 30.18 41.71
CA ALA A 36 -57.05 28.73 41.80
C ALA A 36 -57.59 28.07 40.52
N ASP A 37 -58.08 28.81 39.57
CA ASP A 37 -58.66 28.31 38.31
C ASP A 37 -57.68 28.26 37.18
N ALA A 38 -57.14 27.06 36.86
CA ALA A 38 -56.23 26.81 35.78
C ALA A 38 -56.76 27.16 34.39
N ASN A 39 -58.07 27.08 34.18
CA ASN A 39 -58.68 27.41 32.88
C ASN A 39 -58.75 28.92 32.66
N MET A 40 -59.06 29.64 33.72
CA MET A 40 -59.01 31.10 33.74
C MET A 40 -57.58 31.59 33.47
N VAL A 41 -56.58 31.06 34.17
CA VAL A 41 -55.18 31.38 33.95
C VAL A 41 -54.79 31.16 32.50
N ARG A 42 -55.14 30.02 31.93
CA ARG A 42 -54.86 29.68 30.55
C ARG A 42 -55.49 30.65 29.54
N LYS A 43 -56.75 31.07 29.79
CA LYS A 43 -57.46 32.06 28.96
C LYS A 43 -56.73 33.41 29.00
N HIS A 44 -56.38 33.91 30.18
CA HIS A 44 -55.77 35.18 30.37
C HIS A 44 -54.28 35.25 29.90
N VAL A 45 -53.54 34.17 29.98
CA VAL A 45 -52.21 34.06 29.34
C VAL A 45 -52.29 34.19 27.82
N VAL A 46 -53.35 33.63 27.19
CA VAL A 46 -53.57 33.86 25.75
C VAL A 46 -53.89 35.32 25.45
N GLN A 47 -54.73 35.95 26.23
CA GLN A 47 -55.08 37.39 26.10
C GLN A 47 -53.82 38.26 26.24
N LEU A 48 -52.93 38.00 27.22
CA LEU A 48 -51.66 38.70 27.38
C LEU A 48 -50.74 38.57 26.13
N LEU A 49 -50.71 37.36 25.52
CA LEU A 49 -49.93 37.12 24.33
C LEU A 49 -50.54 37.73 23.05
N GLU A 50 -51.82 38.06 23.05
CA GLU A 50 -52.54 38.69 21.95
C GLU A 50 -52.49 40.24 22.02
N LEU A 51 -51.98 40.83 23.11
CA LEU A 51 -51.78 42.25 23.21
C LEU A 51 -50.75 42.79 22.23
N SER A 52 -50.72 44.13 22.05
CA SER A 52 -49.75 44.75 21.16
C SER A 52 -48.30 44.57 21.66
N HIS A 53 -47.41 44.12 20.84
CA HIS A 53 -45.99 43.92 21.15
C HIS A 53 -45.05 45.00 20.57
N GLN A 54 -45.62 46.12 20.11
CA GLN A 54 -44.83 47.15 19.42
C GLN A 54 -43.97 47.98 20.36
N SER A 55 -44.45 48.31 21.53
CA SER A 55 -43.71 49.08 22.55
C SER A 55 -42.74 48.16 23.32
N SER A 56 -41.57 48.73 23.68
CA SER A 56 -40.61 47.99 24.53
C SER A 56 -41.14 47.77 25.96
N SER A 57 -41.89 48.81 26.50
CA SER A 57 -42.49 48.70 27.81
C SER A 57 -43.61 47.65 27.88
N ASP A 58 -44.38 47.50 26.78
CA ASP A 58 -45.42 46.46 26.72
C ASP A 58 -44.83 45.06 26.66
N ARG A 59 -43.78 44.91 25.89
CA ARG A 59 -43.06 43.60 25.83
C ARG A 59 -42.48 43.22 27.17
N GLU A 60 -41.86 44.17 27.87
CA GLU A 60 -41.29 43.93 29.22
C GLU A 60 -42.42 43.66 30.22
N GLY A 61 -43.52 44.37 30.16
CA GLY A 61 -44.69 44.20 30.97
C GLY A 61 -45.36 42.84 30.79
N ILE A 62 -45.65 42.46 29.54
CA ILE A 62 -46.18 41.14 29.20
C ILE A 62 -45.26 40.02 29.71
N SER A 63 -43.95 40.17 29.47
CA SER A 63 -42.96 39.15 29.91
C SER A 63 -42.91 39.06 31.44
N LEU A 64 -43.02 40.19 32.15
CA LEU A 64 -43.06 40.19 33.60
C LEU A 64 -44.32 39.53 34.17
N ALA A 65 -45.51 39.86 33.60
CA ALA A 65 -46.77 39.24 33.99
C ALA A 65 -46.76 37.72 33.79
N ILE A 66 -46.28 37.28 32.62
CA ILE A 66 -46.13 35.83 32.34
C ILE A 66 -45.12 35.16 33.27
N GLY A 67 -43.99 35.84 33.59
CA GLY A 67 -43.00 35.33 34.57
C GLY A 67 -43.57 35.19 35.98
N ILE A 68 -44.35 36.15 36.46
CA ILE A 68 -45.00 36.06 37.76
C ILE A 68 -46.05 34.95 37.79
N THR A 69 -46.90 34.86 36.78
CA THR A 69 -47.88 33.79 36.62
C THR A 69 -47.23 32.38 36.57
N SER A 70 -46.06 32.27 35.94
CA SER A 70 -45.32 30.99 35.81
C SER A 70 -44.91 30.41 37.18
N SER A 71 -44.75 31.25 38.21
CA SER A 71 -44.32 30.75 39.50
C SER A 71 -45.33 29.80 40.19
N SER A 72 -46.63 29.94 39.88
CA SER A 72 -47.68 29.06 40.43
C SER A 72 -48.34 28.18 39.33
N HIS A 73 -48.32 28.60 38.08
CA HIS A 73 -49.04 27.95 36.95
C HIS A 73 -48.15 27.63 35.78
N LEU A 74 -47.02 26.96 36.06
CA LEU A 74 -45.97 26.69 35.12
C LEU A 74 -46.46 25.93 33.87
N GLU A 75 -47.25 24.85 34.04
CA GLU A 75 -47.74 24.00 32.96
C GLU A 75 -48.68 24.74 32.03
N GLN A 76 -49.56 25.59 32.57
CA GLN A 76 -50.52 26.38 31.77
C GLN A 76 -49.79 27.42 30.93
N VAL A 77 -48.81 28.11 31.51
CA VAL A 77 -48.01 29.11 30.81
C VAL A 77 -47.14 28.43 29.77
N TRP A 78 -46.42 27.35 30.13
CA TRP A 78 -45.56 26.64 29.19
C TRP A 78 -46.37 26.06 28.02
N GLY A 79 -47.48 25.41 28.24
CA GLY A 79 -48.29 24.80 27.18
C GLY A 79 -48.74 25.86 26.13
N ARG A 80 -48.88 27.12 26.53
CA ARG A 80 -49.23 28.23 25.61
C ARG A 80 -48.00 28.79 24.90
N LEU A 81 -46.89 28.93 25.57
CA LEU A 81 -45.64 29.37 24.97
C LEU A 81 -45.13 28.33 24.00
N GLU A 82 -45.20 27.04 24.34
CA GLU A 82 -44.85 25.95 23.44
C GLU A 82 -45.72 25.94 22.17
N HIS A 83 -47.03 26.08 22.35
CA HIS A 83 -47.95 26.14 21.20
C HIS A 83 -47.64 27.32 20.29
N LEU A 84 -47.37 28.49 20.83
CA LEU A 84 -46.98 29.69 20.08
C LEU A 84 -45.66 29.43 19.35
N GLY A 85 -44.67 28.88 20.03
CA GLY A 85 -43.36 28.56 19.45
C GLY A 85 -43.47 27.59 18.29
N ARG A 86 -44.24 26.53 18.47
CA ARG A 86 -44.43 25.50 17.43
C ARG A 86 -45.27 25.96 16.25
N THR A 87 -46.30 26.78 16.48
CA THR A 87 -47.19 27.19 15.41
C THR A 87 -46.66 28.37 14.60
N ARG A 88 -45.99 29.36 15.24
CA ARG A 88 -45.50 30.54 14.56
C ARG A 88 -44.04 30.56 14.20
N PHE A 89 -43.17 29.87 14.98
CA PHE A 89 -41.72 30.00 14.82
C PHE A 89 -41.07 28.71 14.26
N LEU A 90 -41.74 27.55 14.33
CA LEU A 90 -41.21 26.27 13.88
C LEU A 90 -41.67 25.83 12.49
N ARG A 91 -42.48 26.58 11.76
CA ARG A 91 -42.92 26.22 10.40
C ARG A 91 -41.77 26.36 9.39
N SER A 92 -41.46 25.28 8.69
CA SER A 92 -40.36 25.13 7.72
C SER A 92 -40.55 25.89 6.38
N ALA A 93 -41.51 26.78 6.23
CA ALA A 93 -41.72 27.52 4.99
C ALA A 93 -41.41 29.00 5.21
N PRO A 94 -40.56 29.66 4.37
CA PRO A 94 -40.30 31.07 4.45
C PRO A 94 -41.53 31.85 3.93
N LEU A 95 -42.36 32.37 4.84
CA LEU A 95 -43.30 33.45 4.52
C LEU A 95 -42.57 34.78 4.63
N PRO A 96 -42.91 35.80 3.81
CA PRO A 96 -42.24 37.07 3.86
C PRO A 96 -42.40 37.71 5.27
N LEU A 97 -41.28 38.11 5.85
CA LEU A 97 -41.17 38.64 7.19
C LEU A 97 -41.91 39.99 7.26
N GLU A 98 -43.13 39.99 7.76
CA GLU A 98 -43.75 41.21 8.25
C GLU A 98 -43.13 41.61 9.59
N SER A 99 -42.90 42.90 9.83
CA SER A 99 -42.23 43.45 11.00
C SER A 99 -42.92 43.08 12.36
N GLN A 100 -44.16 42.65 12.34
CA GLN A 100 -44.94 42.17 13.48
C GLN A 100 -44.39 40.85 14.08
N ASP A 101 -43.85 39.96 13.27
CA ASP A 101 -43.31 38.69 13.76
C ASP A 101 -42.03 38.85 14.58
N SER A 102 -41.23 39.88 14.29
CA SER A 102 -39.99 40.17 15.04
C SER A 102 -40.25 40.66 16.46
N THR A 103 -41.29 41.49 16.66
CA THR A 103 -41.67 42.02 17.98
C THR A 103 -42.32 40.95 18.83
N LEU A 104 -43.17 40.10 18.26
CA LEU A 104 -43.79 38.97 18.95
C LEU A 104 -42.75 37.93 19.36
N LYS A 105 -41.76 37.68 18.51
CA LYS A 105 -40.64 36.81 18.78
C LYS A 105 -39.81 37.34 19.95
N ALA A 106 -39.57 38.64 20.04
CA ALA A 106 -38.88 39.26 21.16
C ALA A 106 -39.66 39.09 22.48
N SER A 107 -40.95 39.24 22.46
CA SER A 107 -41.81 39.05 23.65
C SER A 107 -41.85 37.58 24.08
N PHE A 108 -41.92 36.68 23.10
CA PHE A 108 -41.84 35.22 23.38
C PHE A 108 -40.54 34.84 24.06
N LEU A 109 -39.39 35.32 23.54
CA LEU A 109 -38.11 35.08 24.17
C LEU A 109 -38.02 35.64 25.56
N SER A 110 -38.47 36.89 25.78
CA SER A 110 -38.48 37.54 27.09
C SER A 110 -39.39 36.82 28.07
N ALA A 111 -40.57 36.38 27.66
CA ALA A 111 -41.49 35.59 28.49
C ALA A 111 -40.89 34.19 28.84
N SER A 112 -40.23 33.55 27.90
CA SER A 112 -39.54 32.30 28.12
C SER A 112 -38.38 32.41 29.11
N ILE A 113 -37.65 33.56 29.07
CA ILE A 113 -36.58 33.87 30.03
C ILE A 113 -37.17 34.05 31.43
N MET A 114 -38.29 34.78 31.55
CA MET A 114 -38.92 35.01 32.85
C MET A 114 -39.50 33.70 33.43
N LEU A 115 -40.03 32.81 32.56
CA LEU A 115 -40.46 31.47 32.97
C LEU A 115 -39.28 30.68 33.53
N VAL A 116 -38.11 30.67 32.85
CA VAL A 116 -36.92 30.00 33.33
C VAL A 116 -36.41 30.59 34.67
N LYS A 117 -36.45 31.89 34.83
CA LYS A 117 -36.12 32.56 36.08
C LYS A 117 -37.10 32.17 37.19
N ALA A 118 -38.36 32.03 36.94
CA ALA A 118 -39.36 31.54 37.87
C ALA A 118 -39.01 30.08 38.30
N LEU A 119 -38.66 29.21 37.36
CA LEU A 119 -38.21 27.84 37.63
C LEU A 119 -37.00 27.82 38.54
N SER A 120 -36.03 28.70 38.38
CA SER A 120 -34.80 28.74 39.15
C SER A 120 -34.99 29.20 40.60
N ARG A 121 -35.98 30.03 40.85
CA ARG A 121 -36.29 30.57 42.21
C ARG A 121 -37.06 29.61 43.10
N GLU A 122 -37.89 28.74 42.52
CA GLU A 122 -38.74 27.84 43.28
C GLU A 122 -38.14 26.47 43.59
N SER A 123 -36.99 26.11 42.99
CA SER A 123 -36.35 24.80 43.17
C SER A 123 -35.86 24.51 44.58
N SER A 124 -35.86 25.48 45.48
CA SER A 124 -35.48 25.32 46.90
C SER A 124 -36.59 24.80 47.84
N ALA A 125 -37.85 24.83 47.42
CA ALA A 125 -38.99 24.57 48.35
C ALA A 125 -39.91 23.41 47.93
N ARG A 126 -39.98 23.01 46.68
CA ARG A 126 -40.82 21.89 46.22
C ARG A 126 -40.11 21.10 45.08
N SER A 127 -40.03 19.79 45.21
CA SER A 127 -39.50 18.84 44.25
C SER A 127 -40.38 18.75 42.97
N TYR A 128 -40.56 19.86 42.28
CA TYR A 128 -41.30 19.85 41.01
C TYR A 128 -40.34 19.50 39.85
N LYS A 129 -40.54 18.36 39.20
CA LYS A 129 -39.77 17.94 38.03
C LYS A 129 -40.41 18.53 36.79
N PHE A 130 -39.90 19.63 36.27
CA PHE A 130 -40.28 20.11 34.94
C PHE A 130 -39.69 19.19 33.88
N THR A 131 -40.55 18.32 33.33
CA THR A 131 -40.10 17.26 32.39
C THR A 131 -39.95 17.75 30.96
N GLN A 132 -40.42 18.94 30.64
CA GLN A 132 -40.45 19.52 29.30
C GLN A 132 -39.27 20.49 29.02
N THR A 133 -38.23 20.43 29.82
CA THR A 133 -37.02 21.26 29.62
C THR A 133 -36.39 21.13 28.21
N PRO A 134 -36.26 19.92 27.64
CA PRO A 134 -35.73 19.76 26.29
C PRO A 134 -36.55 20.47 25.21
N GLU A 135 -37.87 20.44 25.33
CA GLU A 135 -38.82 21.11 24.43
C GLU A 135 -38.72 22.63 24.53
N LEU A 136 -38.63 23.17 25.75
CA LEU A 136 -38.41 24.59 25.99
C LEU A 136 -37.11 25.08 25.33
N ILE A 137 -36.01 24.37 25.55
CA ILE A 137 -34.72 24.69 24.97
C ILE A 137 -34.77 24.60 23.45
N GLN A 138 -35.44 23.59 22.91
CA GLN A 138 -35.59 23.41 21.47
C GLN A 138 -36.38 24.60 20.86
N CYS A 139 -37.46 25.03 21.48
CA CYS A 139 -38.20 26.20 21.04
C CYS A 139 -37.37 27.47 21.08
N LEU A 140 -36.57 27.67 22.12
CA LEU A 140 -35.67 28.84 22.24
C LEU A 140 -34.57 28.84 21.17
N LEU A 141 -33.98 27.67 20.85
CA LEU A 141 -32.94 27.52 19.85
C LEU A 141 -33.44 27.74 18.40
N VAL A 142 -34.65 27.26 18.10
CA VAL A 142 -35.23 27.44 16.74
C VAL A 142 -35.74 28.83 16.50
N SER A 143 -36.03 29.58 17.54
CA SER A 143 -36.46 30.96 17.44
C SER A 143 -35.37 31.90 16.93
N ASP A 144 -34.10 31.44 16.79
CA ASP A 144 -32.97 32.26 16.33
C ASP A 144 -32.14 31.63 15.19
N PRO A 145 -32.71 31.29 14.02
CA PRO A 145 -31.94 30.91 12.87
C PRO A 145 -31.55 32.12 12.04
N GLY A 146 -30.44 32.79 12.36
CA GLY A 146 -29.76 33.67 11.41
C GLY A 146 -30.25 35.07 11.21
N GLY A 147 -31.03 35.61 12.11
CA GLY A 147 -31.52 37.00 12.00
C GLY A 147 -30.50 38.14 12.25
N LEU A 148 -29.24 37.80 12.57
CA LEU A 148 -28.22 38.79 12.96
C LEU A 148 -27.25 39.21 11.83
N CYS A 149 -27.28 38.53 10.66
CA CYS A 149 -26.33 38.82 9.58
C CYS A 149 -26.83 39.69 8.43
N SER A 150 -28.08 40.10 8.40
CA SER A 150 -28.61 41.02 7.39
C SER A 150 -28.94 42.37 7.98
N GLY A 151 -27.99 43.29 7.91
CA GLY A 151 -28.16 44.76 7.70
C GLY A 151 -29.04 45.57 8.63
N GLY A 152 -29.39 45.17 9.82
CA GLY A 152 -30.29 45.94 10.66
C GLY A 152 -29.89 45.99 12.12
N ARG A 153 -29.29 47.12 12.53
CA ARG A 153 -29.00 47.55 13.91
C ARG A 153 -28.56 46.49 14.92
N PRO A 154 -27.27 46.47 15.31
CA PRO A 154 -26.74 45.65 16.39
C PRO A 154 -27.27 46.19 17.73
N GLY A 155 -28.32 45.65 18.28
CA GLY A 155 -28.85 46.25 19.50
C GLY A 155 -29.93 45.52 20.25
N ARG A 156 -30.29 44.30 19.88
CA ARG A 156 -31.31 43.60 20.67
C ARG A 156 -31.07 42.11 20.74
N GLN A 157 -30.93 41.69 21.98
CA GLN A 157 -31.18 40.34 22.49
C GLN A 157 -30.05 39.32 22.49
N VAL A 158 -29.15 39.49 23.42
CA VAL A 158 -28.45 38.38 24.05
C VAL A 158 -29.33 37.95 25.25
N GLY A 159 -30.20 36.98 25.00
CA GLY A 159 -31.31 36.83 25.88
C GLY A 159 -31.31 35.70 26.90
N PRO A 160 -31.39 34.46 26.60
CA PRO A 160 -31.77 33.44 27.57
C PRO A 160 -30.61 32.77 28.33
N LEU A 161 -29.37 33.04 27.95
CA LEU A 161 -28.18 32.35 28.46
C LEU A 161 -27.96 32.39 29.96
N PRO A 162 -28.07 33.52 30.68
CA PRO A 162 -27.85 33.56 32.11
C PRO A 162 -28.89 32.80 32.93
N ALA A 163 -30.10 32.69 32.38
CA ALA A 163 -31.20 32.02 33.08
C ALA A 163 -31.08 30.49 32.99
N ILE A 164 -30.49 29.94 31.91
CA ILE A 164 -30.25 28.52 31.72
C ILE A 164 -29.10 28.07 32.64
N SER A 165 -28.06 28.89 32.81
CA SER A 165 -26.89 28.58 33.63
C SER A 165 -27.14 28.47 35.13
N SER A 166 -28.17 29.19 35.64
CA SER A 166 -28.49 29.23 37.06
C SER A 166 -29.53 28.19 37.49
N SER A 167 -30.07 27.42 36.55
CA SER A 167 -31.12 26.44 36.85
C SER A 167 -30.54 25.04 37.07
N HIS A 168 -30.72 24.47 38.23
CA HIS A 168 -30.53 23.04 38.49
C HIS A 168 -31.63 22.23 37.78
N LEU A 169 -31.72 22.39 36.46
CA LEU A 169 -32.74 21.73 35.64
C LEU A 169 -32.51 20.21 35.60
N ARG A 170 -33.44 19.45 36.10
CA ARG A 170 -33.47 17.99 35.95
C ARG A 170 -34.62 17.60 35.03
N PRO A 171 -34.44 16.64 34.09
CA PRO A 171 -33.32 15.72 33.84
C PRO A 171 -32.12 16.37 33.12
N ARG A 172 -30.93 15.72 33.21
CA ARG A 172 -29.71 16.15 32.49
C ARG A 172 -29.99 16.31 30.99
N LEU A 173 -29.47 17.38 30.40
CA LEU A 173 -29.62 17.66 28.97
C LEU A 173 -28.93 16.59 28.12
N LYS A 174 -29.61 16.15 27.07
CA LYS A 174 -29.02 15.23 26.11
C LYS A 174 -27.83 15.91 25.39
N PRO A 175 -26.73 15.18 25.05
CA PRO A 175 -25.57 15.77 24.39
C PRO A 175 -25.92 16.51 23.09
N THR A 176 -26.93 16.06 22.36
CA THR A 176 -27.41 16.70 21.12
C THR A 176 -28.02 18.09 21.39
N VAL A 177 -28.71 18.24 22.50
CA VAL A 177 -29.31 19.52 22.91
C VAL A 177 -28.22 20.46 23.41
N LYS A 178 -27.29 19.97 24.25
CA LYS A 178 -26.12 20.75 24.70
C LYS A 178 -25.30 21.23 23.49
N SER A 179 -25.04 20.38 22.49
CA SER A 179 -24.34 20.77 21.29
C SER A 179 -25.02 21.90 20.53
N ARG A 180 -26.34 21.86 20.38
CA ARG A 180 -27.10 22.93 19.71
C ARG A 180 -27.07 24.22 20.50
N ILE A 181 -27.19 24.17 21.83
CA ILE A 181 -27.07 25.35 22.70
C ILE A 181 -25.70 25.99 22.51
N LEU A 182 -24.62 25.19 22.65
CA LEU A 182 -23.25 25.67 22.48
C LEU A 182 -23.04 26.28 21.10
N GLN A 183 -23.44 25.60 20.05
CA GLN A 183 -23.28 26.07 18.69
C GLN A 183 -23.97 27.41 18.47
N THR A 184 -25.21 27.56 18.92
CA THR A 184 -25.96 28.81 18.78
C THR A 184 -25.33 29.94 19.59
N CYS A 185 -24.95 29.67 20.85
CA CYS A 185 -24.35 30.68 21.73
C CYS A 185 -22.99 31.15 21.24
N LEU A 186 -22.13 30.21 20.87
CA LEU A 186 -20.77 30.50 20.39
C LEU A 186 -20.82 31.27 19.07
N GLN A 187 -21.70 30.86 18.13
CA GLN A 187 -21.89 31.58 16.87
C GLN A 187 -22.38 33.01 17.09
N SER A 188 -23.35 33.22 18.02
CA SER A 188 -23.91 34.53 18.29
C SER A 188 -22.88 35.49 18.90
N LEU A 189 -21.99 34.99 19.77
CA LEU A 189 -21.09 35.85 20.55
C LEU A 189 -19.71 36.00 19.90
N TYR A 190 -19.14 34.93 19.39
CA TYR A 190 -17.77 34.98 18.87
C TYR A 190 -17.68 35.65 17.50
N ASN A 191 -18.73 35.58 16.68
CA ASN A 191 -18.78 36.24 15.38
C ASN A 191 -19.08 37.77 15.45
N LEU A 192 -19.37 38.31 16.65
CA LEU A 192 -19.59 39.75 16.78
C LEU A 192 -18.34 40.56 16.40
N PRO A 193 -18.49 41.78 15.85
CA PRO A 193 -17.37 42.66 15.54
C PRO A 193 -16.54 42.99 16.80
N PRO A 194 -15.30 43.50 16.68
CA PRO A 194 -14.44 43.86 17.80
C PRO A 194 -15.14 44.85 18.74
N ALA A 195 -14.86 44.76 20.06
CA ALA A 195 -15.48 45.56 21.08
C ALA A 195 -15.32 47.09 20.84
N ASP A 196 -14.21 47.50 20.22
CA ASP A 196 -13.90 48.90 19.91
C ASP A 196 -14.79 49.46 18.80
N GLN A 197 -15.42 48.60 18.01
CA GLN A 197 -16.38 49.01 16.96
C GLN A 197 -17.83 48.98 17.43
N LEU A 198 -18.05 48.57 18.66
CA LEU A 198 -19.39 48.56 19.26
C LEU A 198 -19.70 49.93 19.88
N LEU A 199 -20.92 50.42 19.64
CA LEU A 199 -21.44 51.65 20.32
C LEU A 199 -21.38 51.48 21.85
N SER A 200 -21.06 52.53 22.58
CA SER A 200 -20.83 52.52 24.06
C SER A 200 -21.92 51.80 24.85
N GLY A 201 -23.19 51.91 24.47
CA GLY A 201 -24.30 51.19 25.11
C GLY A 201 -24.31 49.68 24.84
N HIS A 202 -23.66 49.19 23.79
CA HIS A 202 -23.60 47.77 23.46
C HIS A 202 -22.40 47.06 24.08
N GLN A 203 -21.37 47.77 24.50
CA GLN A 203 -20.17 47.23 25.09
C GLN A 203 -20.47 46.59 26.47
N ALA A 204 -21.30 47.23 27.29
CA ALA A 204 -21.74 46.67 28.58
C ALA A 204 -22.59 45.41 28.39
N LEU A 205 -23.47 45.42 27.40
CA LEU A 205 -24.26 44.22 27.05
C LEU A 205 -23.37 43.08 26.57
N TYR A 206 -22.39 43.37 25.72
CA TYR A 206 -21.42 42.39 25.24
C TYR A 206 -20.64 41.73 26.40
N GLN A 207 -20.13 42.54 27.34
CA GLN A 207 -19.41 42.02 28.51
C GLN A 207 -20.30 41.12 29.38
N LYS A 208 -21.56 41.50 29.63
CA LYS A 208 -22.52 40.69 30.36
C LYS A 208 -22.81 39.36 29.63
N SER A 209 -22.87 39.41 28.33
CA SER A 209 -23.12 38.18 27.50
C SER A 209 -21.94 37.23 27.51
N MET A 210 -20.72 37.75 27.47
CA MET A 210 -19.52 36.92 27.59
C MET A 210 -19.45 36.29 29.00
N GLN A 211 -19.74 37.05 30.05
CA GLN A 211 -19.83 36.52 31.40
C GLN A 211 -20.90 35.42 31.55
N ALA A 212 -22.04 35.61 30.88
CA ALA A 212 -23.11 34.63 30.87
C ALA A 212 -22.71 33.35 30.14
N LEU A 213 -21.94 33.46 29.07
CA LEU A 213 -21.37 32.28 28.37
C LEU A 213 -20.39 31.52 29.26
N ASP A 214 -19.49 32.23 29.96
CA ASP A 214 -18.54 31.63 30.85
C ASP A 214 -19.25 30.89 32.00
N LEU A 215 -20.31 31.46 32.56
CA LEU A 215 -21.15 30.81 33.57
C LEU A 215 -21.90 29.59 33.01
N LEU A 216 -22.35 29.63 31.76
CA LEU A 216 -22.99 28.47 31.11
C LEU A 216 -21.99 27.31 30.93
N LEU A 217 -20.78 27.59 30.48
CA LEU A 217 -19.73 26.56 30.33
C LEU A 217 -19.37 25.95 31.70
N GLN A 218 -19.24 26.77 32.75
CA GLN A 218 -19.02 26.30 34.12
C GLN A 218 -20.18 25.45 34.65
N ALA A 219 -21.43 25.83 34.35
CA ALA A 219 -22.60 25.04 34.75
C ALA A 219 -22.63 23.67 34.08
N PHE A 220 -22.24 23.55 32.81
CA PHE A 220 -22.15 22.26 32.15
C PHE A 220 -21.09 21.36 32.77
N ILE A 221 -19.93 21.90 33.14
CA ILE A 221 -18.91 21.14 33.87
C ILE A 221 -19.38 20.70 35.23
N SER A 222 -20.06 21.61 36.00
CA SER A 222 -20.60 21.26 37.32
C SER A 222 -21.71 20.19 37.25
N GLU A 223 -22.40 20.07 36.12
CA GLU A 223 -23.36 19.00 35.86
C GLU A 223 -22.67 17.64 35.63
N ASN A 224 -21.50 17.62 34.98
CA ASN A 224 -20.71 16.44 34.66
C ASN A 224 -19.22 16.76 34.83
N GLU A 225 -18.69 16.46 36.02
CA GLU A 225 -17.31 16.74 36.41
C GLU A 225 -16.34 15.72 35.80
N SER A 226 -16.30 15.67 34.49
CA SER A 226 -15.45 14.72 33.73
C SER A 226 -14.57 15.42 32.69
N MET A 227 -13.44 14.78 32.37
CA MET A 227 -12.57 15.27 31.29
C MET A 227 -13.26 15.15 29.91
N ASP A 228 -14.19 14.22 29.78
CA ASP A 228 -14.98 14.07 28.54
C ASP A 228 -15.89 15.27 28.28
N GLU A 229 -16.50 15.83 29.36
CA GLU A 229 -17.31 17.03 29.23
C GLU A 229 -16.45 18.25 28.85
N ILE A 230 -15.24 18.37 29.43
CA ILE A 230 -14.29 19.43 29.05
C ILE A 230 -13.97 19.32 27.54
N CYS A 231 -13.60 18.13 27.07
CA CYS A 231 -13.32 17.90 25.67
C CYS A 231 -14.52 18.18 24.78
N PHE A 232 -15.71 17.79 25.20
CA PHE A 232 -16.96 18.05 24.48
C PHE A 232 -17.21 19.56 24.32
N LEU A 233 -17.06 20.34 25.40
CA LEU A 233 -17.22 21.79 25.33
C LEU A 233 -16.18 22.44 24.41
N LEU A 234 -14.92 22.05 24.56
CA LEU A 234 -13.82 22.61 23.76
C LEU A 234 -13.90 22.25 22.28
N GLN A 235 -14.44 21.09 21.94
CA GLN A 235 -14.65 20.70 20.56
C GLN A 235 -15.56 21.69 19.82
N HIS A 236 -16.53 22.27 20.52
CA HIS A 236 -17.42 23.27 19.92
C HIS A 236 -16.75 24.63 19.70
N THR A 237 -15.60 24.88 20.33
CA THR A 237 -14.85 26.14 20.20
C THR A 237 -13.83 26.12 19.04
N GLU A 238 -13.53 24.92 18.48
CA GLU A 238 -12.49 24.73 17.45
C GLU A 238 -12.60 25.67 16.23
N PRO A 239 -13.80 25.98 15.66
CA PRO A 239 -13.88 26.83 14.50
C PRO A 239 -13.28 28.22 14.72
N TRP A 240 -13.44 28.78 15.93
CA TRP A 240 -12.90 30.08 16.27
C TRP A 240 -11.44 30.08 16.72
N LEU A 241 -10.94 28.96 17.27
CA LEU A 241 -9.50 28.77 17.48
C LEU A 241 -8.72 28.81 16.17
N LYS A 242 -9.34 28.32 15.08
CA LYS A 242 -8.79 28.29 13.73
C LYS A 242 -9.12 29.55 12.91
N SER A 243 -9.87 30.50 13.47
CA SER A 243 -10.30 31.68 12.73
C SER A 243 -9.12 32.52 12.27
N SER A 244 -9.24 33.14 11.09
CA SER A 244 -8.29 34.12 10.58
C SER A 244 -8.34 35.46 11.35
N LYS A 245 -9.44 35.74 12.06
CA LYS A 245 -9.66 36.98 12.78
C LYS A 245 -9.11 36.89 14.20
N SER A 246 -8.18 37.77 14.57
CA SER A 246 -7.53 37.79 15.88
C SER A 246 -8.52 37.99 17.04
N TYR A 247 -9.53 38.84 16.87
CA TYR A 247 -10.51 39.09 17.93
C TYR A 247 -11.41 37.89 18.23
N GLU A 248 -11.68 37.02 17.24
CA GLU A 248 -12.41 35.77 17.44
C GLU A 248 -11.54 34.78 18.25
N ARG A 249 -10.27 34.62 17.87
CA ARG A 249 -9.31 33.76 18.62
C ARG A 249 -9.11 34.24 20.05
N LYS A 250 -9.00 35.58 20.26
CA LYS A 250 -8.86 36.19 21.58
C LYS A 250 -10.03 35.82 22.50
N ARG A 251 -11.26 35.97 22.02
CA ARG A 251 -12.47 35.67 22.79
C ARG A 251 -12.52 34.21 23.22
N VAL A 252 -12.31 33.30 22.27
CA VAL A 252 -12.40 31.89 22.56
C VAL A 252 -11.32 31.43 23.51
N VAL A 253 -10.06 31.89 23.34
CA VAL A 253 -8.96 31.51 24.24
C VAL A 253 -9.19 32.04 25.65
N GLN A 254 -9.74 33.26 25.77
CA GLN A 254 -10.11 33.83 27.08
C GLN A 254 -11.20 33.01 27.79
N SER A 255 -12.26 32.60 27.07
CA SER A 255 -13.31 31.75 27.67
C SER A 255 -12.76 30.36 28.05
N ILE A 256 -11.88 29.77 27.23
CA ILE A 256 -11.22 28.50 27.57
C ILE A 256 -10.34 28.65 28.81
N PHE A 257 -9.58 29.73 28.91
CA PHE A 257 -8.75 30.00 30.09
C PHE A 257 -9.60 30.10 31.36
N LEU A 258 -10.70 30.87 31.32
CA LEU A 258 -11.61 31.03 32.48
C LEU A 258 -12.25 29.70 32.89
N LEU A 259 -12.64 28.88 31.90
CA LEU A 259 -13.20 27.56 32.14
C LEU A 259 -12.16 26.64 32.79
N LEU A 260 -10.96 26.52 32.23
CA LEU A 260 -9.90 25.64 32.75
C LEU A 260 -9.43 26.08 34.14
N LYS A 261 -9.36 27.38 34.36
CA LYS A 261 -9.06 27.93 35.68
C LYS A 261 -10.13 27.54 36.71
N TYR A 262 -11.41 27.67 36.35
CA TYR A 262 -12.51 27.23 37.17
C TYR A 262 -12.42 25.75 37.52
N VAL A 263 -12.13 24.92 36.51
CA VAL A 263 -11.96 23.47 36.73
C VAL A 263 -10.79 23.19 37.67
N ALA A 264 -9.65 23.85 37.48
CA ALA A 264 -8.46 23.62 38.32
C ALA A 264 -8.67 24.06 39.76
N ASP A 265 -9.46 25.12 40.00
CA ASP A 265 -9.66 25.69 41.30
C ASP A 265 -10.81 25.05 42.12
N TYR A 266 -11.89 24.58 41.41
CA TYR A 266 -13.15 24.22 42.09
C TYR A 266 -13.69 22.81 41.76
N VAL A 267 -13.18 22.12 40.72
CA VAL A 267 -13.75 20.86 40.25
C VAL A 267 -12.83 19.71 40.57
N LYS A 268 -13.39 18.64 41.15
CA LYS A 268 -12.68 17.36 41.31
C LYS A 268 -13.10 16.45 40.17
N LEU A 269 -12.22 16.29 39.17
CA LEU A 269 -12.47 15.43 38.05
C LEU A 269 -12.54 13.96 38.47
N SER A 270 -13.48 13.21 37.90
CA SER A 270 -13.58 11.76 38.06
C SER A 270 -12.36 11.05 37.48
N GLU A 271 -11.92 9.94 38.06
CA GLU A 271 -10.77 9.13 37.61
C GLU A 271 -11.08 8.29 36.35
N GLU A 272 -12.02 8.71 35.54
CA GLU A 272 -12.37 8.02 34.30
C GLU A 272 -11.31 8.14 33.21
N ALA A 273 -11.43 7.28 32.17
CA ALA A 273 -10.49 7.24 31.06
C ALA A 273 -10.33 8.59 30.38
N MET A 274 -9.09 8.95 30.04
CA MET A 274 -8.76 10.22 29.39
C MET A 274 -9.24 10.23 27.93
N PRO A 275 -10.09 11.18 27.51
CA PRO A 275 -10.56 11.25 26.13
C PRO A 275 -9.43 11.55 25.17
N SER A 276 -9.43 10.87 24.01
CA SER A 276 -8.41 11.06 22.95
C SER A 276 -8.43 12.48 22.38
N GLY A 277 -9.60 13.10 22.32
CA GLY A 277 -9.79 14.46 21.81
C GLY A 277 -9.02 15.56 22.56
N LEU A 278 -8.58 15.29 23.77
CA LEU A 278 -7.78 16.24 24.55
C LEU A 278 -6.49 16.65 23.84
N GLY A 279 -5.80 15.70 23.20
CA GLY A 279 -4.58 15.98 22.45
C GLY A 279 -4.80 16.97 21.32
N ARG A 280 -5.95 16.90 20.66
CA ARG A 280 -6.36 17.84 19.63
C ARG A 280 -6.57 19.27 20.19
N GLN A 281 -7.23 19.39 21.35
CA GLN A 281 -7.46 20.68 21.97
C GLN A 281 -6.15 21.33 22.41
N VAL A 282 -5.27 20.57 23.03
CA VAL A 282 -3.93 21.02 23.39
C VAL A 282 -3.14 21.45 22.15
N GLY A 283 -3.20 20.70 21.06
CA GLY A 283 -2.54 21.03 19.79
C GLY A 283 -3.01 22.36 19.20
N LEU A 284 -4.32 22.62 19.22
CA LEU A 284 -4.87 23.90 18.76
C LEU A 284 -4.41 25.08 19.61
N LEU A 285 -4.33 24.92 20.92
CA LEU A 285 -3.82 25.94 21.83
C LEU A 285 -2.30 26.16 21.62
N LEU A 286 -1.53 25.12 21.40
CA LEU A 286 -0.10 25.22 21.10
C LEU A 286 0.16 26.05 19.85
N LEU A 287 -0.66 25.91 18.80
CA LEU A 287 -0.55 26.67 17.57
C LEU A 287 -0.76 28.19 17.78
N LEU A 288 -1.41 28.61 18.86
CA LEU A 288 -1.61 30.02 19.22
C LEU A 288 -0.50 30.63 20.09
N TRP A 289 0.57 29.87 20.39
CA TRP A 289 1.67 30.36 21.23
C TRP A 289 2.49 31.50 20.61
N ARG A 290 2.39 31.68 19.30
CA ARG A 290 2.99 32.80 18.56
C ARG A 290 1.92 33.64 17.86
N ASP A 291 0.72 33.73 18.43
CA ASP A 291 -0.32 34.59 17.89
C ASP A 291 0.14 36.05 17.90
N ARG A 292 -0.35 36.85 16.94
CA ARG A 292 -0.03 38.28 16.85
C ARG A 292 -0.60 39.09 17.99
N ASP A 293 -1.71 38.63 18.62
CA ASP A 293 -2.31 39.26 19.80
C ASP A 293 -1.65 38.68 21.07
N GLN A 294 -0.97 39.55 21.83
CA GLN A 294 -0.23 39.14 23.03
C GLN A 294 -1.14 38.51 24.11
N LEU A 295 -2.39 38.94 24.22
CA LEU A 295 -3.34 38.37 25.18
C LEU A 295 -3.72 36.92 24.78
N THR A 296 -3.98 36.72 23.49
CA THR A 296 -4.22 35.34 22.95
C THR A 296 -3.03 34.46 23.23
N GLN A 297 -1.82 34.94 22.95
CA GLN A 297 -0.59 34.22 23.24
C GLN A 297 -0.46 33.86 24.73
N SER A 298 -0.62 34.86 25.64
CA SER A 298 -0.49 34.63 27.09
C SER A 298 -1.53 33.66 27.64
N HIS A 299 -2.81 33.86 27.28
CA HIS A 299 -3.87 32.93 27.69
C HIS A 299 -3.70 31.54 27.14
N SER A 300 -3.22 31.38 25.90
CA SER A 300 -2.92 30.06 25.31
C SER A 300 -1.83 29.32 26.09
N HIS A 301 -0.74 30.00 26.48
CA HIS A 301 0.28 29.43 27.36
C HIS A 301 -0.29 28.99 28.70
N GLN A 302 -1.16 29.81 29.31
CA GLN A 302 -1.80 29.49 30.58
C GLN A 302 -2.77 28.31 30.44
N CYS A 303 -3.52 28.22 29.37
CA CYS A 303 -4.42 27.09 29.09
C CYS A 303 -3.65 25.75 29.01
N VAL A 304 -2.54 25.72 28.27
CA VAL A 304 -1.71 24.52 28.17
C VAL A 304 -1.10 24.14 29.51
N TYR A 305 -0.70 25.15 30.32
CA TYR A 305 -0.21 24.89 31.67
C TYR A 305 -1.30 24.29 32.58
N LEU A 306 -2.53 24.85 32.55
CA LEU A 306 -3.66 24.32 33.29
C LEU A 306 -4.02 22.89 32.86
N PHE A 307 -3.97 22.60 31.57
CA PHE A 307 -4.14 21.21 31.11
C PHE A 307 -3.07 20.26 31.69
N LEU A 308 -1.81 20.67 31.69
CA LEU A 308 -0.75 19.87 32.27
C LEU A 308 -1.01 19.63 33.76
N GLN A 309 -1.42 20.66 34.48
CA GLN A 309 -1.78 20.57 35.91
C GLN A 309 -2.95 19.59 36.14
N LEU A 310 -4.01 19.66 35.33
CA LEU A 310 -5.14 18.74 35.43
C LEU A 310 -4.74 17.30 35.14
N LEU A 311 -3.87 17.07 34.13
CA LEU A 311 -3.33 15.74 33.81
C LEU A 311 -2.50 15.15 34.94
N ILE A 312 -1.67 15.98 35.59
CA ILE A 312 -0.86 15.56 36.76
C ILE A 312 -1.76 15.25 37.95
N GLN A 313 -2.77 16.08 38.21
CA GLN A 313 -3.74 15.87 39.29
C GLN A 313 -4.49 14.55 39.12
N GLN A 314 -4.96 14.29 37.90
CA GLN A 314 -5.72 13.07 37.60
C GLN A 314 -4.88 11.79 37.73
N LYS A 315 -3.57 11.84 37.51
CA LYS A 315 -2.66 10.70 37.70
C LYS A 315 -2.26 10.48 39.20
N GLY A 316 -2.79 11.26 40.12
CA GLY A 316 -2.49 11.13 41.55
C GLY A 316 -1.04 11.49 41.94
N LEU A 317 -0.29 12.16 41.05
CA LEU A 317 1.13 12.48 41.24
C LEU A 317 1.37 13.73 42.13
N LEU A 318 0.33 14.45 42.47
CA LEU A 318 0.43 15.72 43.25
C LEU A 318 0.63 15.56 44.75
N THR A 319 0.64 14.33 45.27
CA THR A 319 0.89 14.11 46.72
C THR A 319 2.35 14.31 47.12
N GLN A 320 3.26 14.57 46.20
CA GLN A 320 4.71 14.72 46.45
C GLN A 320 5.34 16.07 46.03
N CYS A 321 4.58 17.01 45.50
CA CYS A 321 5.14 18.35 45.23
C CYS A 321 4.89 19.27 46.43
N PRO A 322 5.94 19.82 47.06
CA PRO A 322 5.76 20.83 48.09
C PRO A 322 5.12 22.08 47.44
N THR A 323 4.03 22.52 48.07
CA THR A 323 3.42 23.82 47.86
C THR A 323 4.42 24.91 48.17
N THR A 324 5.30 25.24 47.24
CA THR A 324 6.10 26.45 47.33
C THR A 324 5.43 27.55 46.51
N GLY A 325 4.80 28.42 47.25
CA GLY A 325 4.69 29.85 47.04
C GLY A 325 4.14 30.29 45.70
N SER A 326 2.92 30.79 45.75
CA SER A 326 2.45 31.88 44.90
C SER A 326 3.61 32.82 44.62
N THR A 327 4.35 32.66 43.58
CA THR A 327 5.25 33.66 43.01
C THR A 327 4.55 34.31 41.85
N ASN A 328 4.19 35.56 42.10
CA ASN A 328 3.80 36.56 41.13
C ASN A 328 4.58 36.42 39.83
N PHE A 329 3.93 35.87 38.82
CA PHE A 329 4.39 35.99 37.43
C PHE A 329 3.89 37.31 36.84
N GLU A 330 4.30 38.40 37.51
CA GLU A 330 4.22 39.72 36.93
C GLU A 330 5.59 40.10 36.38
N THR A 331 5.60 40.29 35.07
CA THR A 331 6.47 41.17 34.29
C THR A 331 7.97 41.09 34.48
N LYS A 332 8.63 40.50 33.51
CA LYS A 332 9.73 41.17 32.78
C LYS A 332 9.95 40.50 31.42
N ALA A 333 9.79 41.30 30.40
CA ALA A 333 10.20 40.99 29.05
C ALA A 333 11.70 40.66 29.04
N HIS A 334 12.03 39.40 29.16
CA HIS A 334 13.37 38.87 28.91
C HIS A 334 13.37 37.97 27.71
N LYS A 335 14.03 38.46 26.69
CA LYS A 335 14.70 37.84 25.56
C LYS A 335 14.06 36.56 24.97
N ASP A 336 13.74 36.67 23.71
CA ASP A 336 13.19 35.61 22.84
C ASP A 336 13.81 34.19 22.97
N SER A 337 15.02 34.10 23.49
CA SER A 337 15.71 32.81 23.71
C SER A 337 15.25 32.06 24.95
N GLU A 338 14.88 32.75 26.03
CA GLU A 338 14.36 32.11 27.24
C GLU A 338 12.91 31.63 27.05
N LEU A 339 12.10 32.40 26.30
CA LEU A 339 10.74 32.01 25.98
C LEU A 339 10.71 30.71 25.13
N LYS A 340 11.66 30.54 24.22
CA LYS A 340 11.85 29.30 23.44
C LYS A 340 12.18 28.12 24.33
N PHE A 341 13.11 28.30 25.28
CA PHE A 341 13.55 27.22 26.16
C PHE A 341 12.41 26.75 27.09
N TYR A 342 11.68 27.68 27.69
CA TYR A 342 10.54 27.35 28.57
C TYR A 342 9.39 26.69 27.81
N SER A 343 9.13 27.07 26.58
CA SER A 343 8.09 26.43 25.75
C SER A 343 8.45 24.99 25.38
N LEU A 344 9.69 24.72 25.04
CA LEU A 344 10.18 23.37 24.71
C LEU A 344 10.14 22.42 25.92
N VAL A 345 10.55 22.90 27.11
CA VAL A 345 10.48 22.09 28.35
C VAL A 345 9.03 21.74 28.68
N LYS A 346 8.09 22.65 28.52
CA LYS A 346 6.65 22.39 28.77
C LYS A 346 6.05 21.37 27.81
N VAL A 347 6.46 21.37 26.53
CA VAL A 347 6.00 20.38 25.56
C VAL A 347 6.49 18.99 25.92
N ARG A 348 7.74 18.83 26.34
CA ARG A 348 8.29 17.55 26.79
C ARG A 348 7.56 16.98 28.00
N THR A 349 7.32 17.80 29.03
CA THR A 349 6.57 17.37 30.19
C THR A 349 5.11 17.02 29.86
N LEU A 350 4.51 17.67 28.89
CA LEU A 350 3.17 17.35 28.42
C LEU A 350 3.12 15.98 27.75
N ASP A 351 4.11 15.66 26.90
CA ASP A 351 4.20 14.35 26.22
C ASP A 351 4.29 13.17 27.19
N GLU A 352 4.98 13.33 28.32
CA GLU A 352 5.10 12.29 29.36
C GLU A 352 3.75 11.97 30.03
N HIS A 353 2.83 12.91 30.00
CA HIS A 353 1.55 12.78 30.69
C HIS A 353 0.37 12.44 29.79
N LEU A 354 0.51 12.58 28.46
CA LEU A 354 -0.51 12.20 27.51
C LEU A 354 -0.57 10.68 27.29
N THR A 355 -1.75 10.17 26.99
CA THR A 355 -1.93 8.80 26.49
C THR A 355 -1.51 8.73 25.02
N VAL A 356 -1.24 7.53 24.51
CA VAL A 356 -0.86 7.33 23.10
C VAL A 356 -1.88 7.94 22.15
N ALA A 357 -3.16 7.75 22.41
CA ALA A 357 -4.22 8.30 21.57
C ALA A 357 -4.27 9.85 21.60
N GLN A 358 -4.10 10.44 22.79
CA GLN A 358 -4.03 11.89 22.95
C GLN A 358 -2.81 12.47 22.27
N HIS A 359 -1.66 11.83 22.43
CA HIS A 359 -0.42 12.22 21.75
C HIS A 359 -0.55 12.13 20.22
N THR A 360 -1.17 11.09 19.70
CA THR A 360 -1.46 10.99 18.26
C THR A 360 -2.30 12.16 17.77
N GLN A 361 -3.40 12.48 18.48
CA GLN A 361 -4.26 13.60 18.10
C GLN A 361 -3.55 14.96 18.20
N LEU A 362 -2.65 15.12 19.16
CA LEU A 362 -1.78 16.31 19.25
C LEU A 362 -0.90 16.44 18.00
N VAL A 363 -0.18 15.38 17.64
CA VAL A 363 0.71 15.38 16.46
C VAL A 363 -0.08 15.63 15.17
N LEU A 364 -1.24 14.97 14.99
CA LEU A 364 -2.10 15.18 13.82
C LEU A 364 -2.59 16.63 13.73
N THR A 365 -2.89 17.27 14.86
CA THR A 365 -3.31 18.68 14.90
C THR A 365 -2.17 19.61 14.51
N LEU A 366 -0.95 19.32 14.95
CA LEU A 366 0.24 20.07 14.52
C LEU A 366 0.52 19.90 13.01
N LEU A 367 0.32 18.68 12.47
CA LEU A 367 0.42 18.43 11.03
C LEU A 367 -0.58 19.26 10.22
N GLN A 368 -1.82 19.41 10.71
CA GLN A 368 -2.81 20.31 10.12
C GLN A 368 -2.34 21.78 10.17
N GLY A 369 -1.67 22.17 11.25
CA GLY A 369 -1.08 23.51 11.42
C GLY A 369 -0.01 23.87 10.40
N LEU A 370 0.70 22.86 9.82
CA LEU A 370 1.71 23.09 8.77
C LEU A 370 1.14 23.75 7.51
N CYS A 371 -0.13 23.51 7.23
CA CYS A 371 -0.85 24.05 6.06
C CYS A 371 -1.46 25.45 6.30
N SER A 372 -1.19 26.07 7.44
CA SER A 372 -1.70 27.41 7.74
C SER A 372 -1.12 28.45 6.79
N HIS A 373 -1.96 29.36 6.32
CA HIS A 373 -1.53 30.54 5.55
C HIS A 373 -0.75 31.57 6.39
N ASP A 374 -0.88 31.51 7.72
CA ASP A 374 -0.05 32.32 8.62
C ASP A 374 1.30 31.63 8.84
N SER A 375 2.36 32.30 8.37
CA SER A 375 3.72 31.77 8.44
C SER A 375 4.20 31.54 9.87
N LEU A 376 3.75 32.34 10.84
CA LEU A 376 4.12 32.17 12.25
C LEU A 376 3.56 30.87 12.82
N ASN A 377 2.30 30.57 12.56
CA ASN A 377 1.65 29.36 13.04
C ASN A 377 2.24 28.10 12.39
N SER A 378 2.50 28.15 11.07
CA SER A 378 3.07 27.01 10.37
C SER A 378 4.55 26.76 10.72
N HIS A 379 5.34 27.82 10.97
CA HIS A 379 6.69 27.69 11.53
C HIS A 379 6.67 27.06 12.93
N LEU A 380 5.78 27.56 13.81
CA LEU A 380 5.64 27.02 15.15
C LEU A 380 5.24 25.53 15.12
N ALA A 381 4.27 25.20 14.26
CA ALA A 381 3.84 23.80 14.07
C ALA A 381 5.01 22.90 13.67
N SER A 382 5.85 23.34 12.74
CA SER A 382 7.02 22.56 12.28
C SER A 382 8.10 22.41 13.37
N GLU A 383 8.36 23.46 14.15
CA GLU A 383 9.30 23.40 15.26
C GLU A 383 8.82 22.51 16.42
N LEU A 384 7.53 22.59 16.79
CA LEU A 384 6.93 21.73 17.81
C LEU A 384 6.94 20.26 17.35
N LEU A 385 6.59 20.01 16.10
CA LEU A 385 6.61 18.67 15.52
C LEU A 385 8.01 18.07 15.57
N LEU A 386 9.04 18.84 15.17
CA LEU A 386 10.43 18.39 15.25
C LEU A 386 10.84 18.08 16.70
N THR A 387 10.45 18.93 17.65
CA THR A 387 10.76 18.73 19.06
C THR A 387 10.15 17.44 19.62
N ILE A 388 8.88 17.19 19.30
CA ILE A 388 8.17 15.96 19.70
C ILE A 388 8.86 14.73 19.09
N MET A 389 9.25 14.80 17.80
CA MET A 389 9.97 13.70 17.16
C MET A 389 11.34 13.45 17.79
N GLU A 390 12.08 14.49 18.18
CA GLU A 390 13.39 14.36 18.82
C GLU A 390 13.34 13.71 20.19
N ASP A 391 12.27 13.88 20.94
CA ASP A 391 12.09 13.36 22.32
C ASP A 391 11.79 11.86 22.39
N ARG A 392 11.68 11.18 21.26
CA ARG A 392 11.36 9.73 21.16
C ARG A 392 10.06 9.30 21.86
N SER A 393 9.13 10.21 21.99
CA SER A 393 7.83 9.96 22.60
C SER A 393 6.85 9.19 21.70
N ILE A 394 7.13 9.17 20.38
CA ILE A 394 6.30 8.48 19.39
C ILE A 394 6.50 6.97 19.48
N LYS A 395 5.39 6.25 19.57
CA LYS A 395 5.38 4.78 19.57
C LYS A 395 5.22 4.23 18.14
N PRO A 396 5.69 2.99 17.87
CA PRO A 396 5.59 2.37 16.54
C PRO A 396 4.18 2.36 15.95
N GLU A 397 3.17 2.23 16.80
CA GLU A 397 1.74 2.16 16.42
C GLU A 397 1.22 3.47 15.82
N GLN A 398 1.80 4.59 16.22
CA GLN A 398 1.41 5.95 15.77
C GLN A 398 2.00 6.32 14.42
N VAL A 399 3.09 5.67 14.01
CA VAL A 399 3.87 6.02 12.81
C VAL A 399 2.99 5.98 11.55
N ALA A 400 2.10 5.01 11.46
CA ALA A 400 1.23 4.84 10.29
C ALA A 400 0.30 6.05 10.12
N GLU A 401 -0.42 6.42 11.17
CA GLU A 401 -1.38 7.52 11.13
C GLU A 401 -0.70 8.87 10.90
N ILE A 402 0.46 9.08 11.54
CA ILE A 402 1.27 10.31 11.39
C ILE A 402 1.77 10.47 9.95
N LEU A 403 2.34 9.41 9.36
CA LEU A 403 2.87 9.49 7.99
C LEU A 403 1.76 9.59 6.94
N GLN A 404 0.63 8.94 7.13
CA GLN A 404 -0.53 9.05 6.25
C GLN A 404 -1.08 10.48 6.23
N GLU A 405 -1.30 11.08 7.40
CA GLU A 405 -1.76 12.47 7.49
C GLU A 405 -0.73 13.43 6.90
N LEU A 406 0.55 13.24 7.23
CA LEU A 406 1.63 14.06 6.67
C LEU A 406 1.64 13.99 5.13
N PHE A 407 1.56 12.80 4.57
CA PHE A 407 1.54 12.60 3.12
C PHE A 407 0.39 13.36 2.45
N GLN A 408 -0.81 13.31 3.05
CA GLN A 408 -1.97 14.07 2.56
C GLN A 408 -1.77 15.59 2.65
N LYS A 409 -0.99 16.07 3.63
CA LYS A 409 -0.77 17.51 3.85
C LYS A 409 0.41 18.07 3.07
N LEU A 410 1.35 17.25 2.62
CA LEU A 410 2.55 17.71 1.88
C LEU A 410 2.25 18.66 0.72
N PRO A 411 1.24 18.43 -0.14
CA PRO A 411 0.95 19.33 -1.26
C PRO A 411 0.47 20.73 -0.84
N TYR A 412 0.00 20.87 0.41
CA TYR A 412 -0.57 22.11 0.94
C TYR A 412 0.43 22.92 1.75
N ILE A 413 1.66 22.45 1.94
CA ILE A 413 2.72 23.19 2.63
C ILE A 413 3.31 24.23 1.67
N VAL A 414 3.00 25.50 1.93
CA VAL A 414 3.37 26.62 1.04
C VAL A 414 4.83 27.05 1.20
N PHE A 415 5.37 27.00 2.42
CA PHE A 415 6.67 27.57 2.76
C PHE A 415 7.79 26.50 2.71
N THR A 416 8.81 26.74 1.90
CA THR A 416 9.94 25.82 1.72
C THR A 416 10.74 25.56 3.01
N SER A 417 10.89 26.56 3.87
CA SER A 417 11.56 26.42 5.18
C SER A 417 10.81 25.46 6.10
N ILE A 418 9.48 25.49 6.06
CA ILE A 418 8.62 24.61 6.84
C ILE A 418 8.73 23.18 6.31
N LEU A 419 8.70 23.03 4.98
CA LEU A 419 8.91 21.72 4.35
C LEU A 419 10.26 21.12 4.76
N GLN A 420 11.34 21.91 4.78
CA GLN A 420 12.65 21.45 5.22
C GLN A 420 12.67 21.00 6.68
N THR A 421 12.04 21.76 7.58
CA THR A 421 11.95 21.39 9.00
C THR A 421 11.11 20.13 9.18
N THR A 422 10.01 20.02 8.45
CA THR A 422 9.16 18.82 8.45
C THR A 422 9.91 17.59 7.91
N MET A 423 10.73 17.75 6.87
CA MET A 423 11.56 16.65 6.37
C MET A 423 12.62 16.22 7.38
N LYS A 424 13.18 17.14 8.17
CA LYS A 424 14.05 16.78 9.30
C LYS A 424 13.29 15.95 10.35
N ALA A 425 12.08 16.34 10.68
CA ALA A 425 11.22 15.58 11.60
C ALA A 425 10.96 14.14 11.07
N VAL A 426 10.70 13.99 9.78
CA VAL A 426 10.57 12.68 9.12
C VAL A 426 11.87 11.85 9.22
N THR A 427 13.03 12.49 9.05
CA THR A 427 14.32 11.82 9.20
C THR A 427 14.52 11.30 10.62
N VAL A 428 14.15 12.09 11.63
CA VAL A 428 14.21 11.68 13.04
C VAL A 428 13.26 10.51 13.30
N LEU A 429 12.00 10.61 12.87
CA LEU A 429 11.01 9.54 12.99
C LEU A 429 11.49 8.25 12.32
N GLY A 430 11.99 8.33 11.09
CA GLY A 430 12.56 7.20 10.36
C GLY A 430 13.79 6.58 11.05
N THR A 431 14.58 7.38 11.75
CA THR A 431 15.72 6.86 12.52
C THR A 431 15.29 6.06 13.75
N GLN A 432 14.20 6.46 14.38
CA GLN A 432 13.64 5.79 15.56
C GLN A 432 12.84 4.53 15.17
N HIS A 433 12.01 4.61 14.14
CA HIS A 433 11.06 3.58 13.70
C HIS A 433 11.25 3.23 12.22
N THR A 434 12.46 2.82 11.83
CA THR A 434 12.83 2.61 10.41
C THR A 434 11.92 1.61 9.71
N GLN A 435 11.62 0.48 10.35
CA GLN A 435 10.82 -0.58 9.75
C GLN A 435 9.39 -0.12 9.46
N GLN A 436 8.72 0.44 10.48
CA GLN A 436 7.35 0.94 10.36
C GLN A 436 7.27 2.06 9.33
N THR A 437 8.24 2.98 9.34
CA THR A 437 8.31 4.07 8.37
C THR A 437 8.38 3.55 6.94
N VAL A 438 9.26 2.59 6.66
CA VAL A 438 9.39 1.98 5.31
C VAL A 438 8.12 1.24 4.91
N GLU A 439 7.52 0.47 5.82
CA GLU A 439 6.28 -0.27 5.55
C GLU A 439 5.11 0.64 5.21
N VAL A 440 4.94 1.70 5.99
CA VAL A 440 3.89 2.69 5.73
C VAL A 440 4.14 3.43 4.41
N MET A 441 5.37 3.88 4.17
CA MET A 441 5.69 4.61 2.94
C MET A 441 5.49 3.78 1.67
N LEU A 442 5.71 2.47 1.73
CA LEU A 442 5.41 1.55 0.63
C LEU A 442 3.90 1.42 0.36
N SER A 443 3.06 1.61 1.38
CA SER A 443 1.61 1.50 1.26
C SER A 443 0.91 2.82 0.91
N LEU A 444 1.60 3.97 1.00
CA LEU A 444 0.98 5.30 0.80
C LEU A 444 0.52 5.54 -0.63
N CYS A 445 1.32 5.16 -1.60
CA CYS A 445 0.99 5.34 -3.01
C CYS A 445 1.83 4.40 -3.89
N PRO A 446 1.40 4.17 -5.15
CA PRO A 446 2.21 3.44 -6.12
C PRO A 446 3.60 4.07 -6.29
N PRO A 447 4.65 3.28 -6.53
CA PRO A 447 6.01 3.80 -6.72
C PRO A 447 6.17 4.83 -7.85
N SER A 448 5.28 4.77 -8.84
CA SER A 448 5.21 5.73 -9.95
C SER A 448 4.74 7.13 -9.53
N ASP A 449 4.09 7.25 -8.39
CA ASP A 449 3.65 8.54 -7.88
C ASP A 449 4.79 9.27 -7.17
N ARG A 450 5.17 10.39 -7.76
CA ARG A 450 6.28 11.21 -7.26
C ARG A 450 5.98 11.98 -5.98
N GLN A 451 4.75 11.98 -5.51
CA GLN A 451 4.37 12.72 -4.29
C GLN A 451 5.05 12.18 -3.03
N VAL A 452 5.39 10.89 -2.99
CA VAL A 452 6.11 10.27 -1.87
C VAL A 452 7.63 10.52 -1.91
N MET A 453 8.18 10.97 -3.03
CA MET A 453 9.62 11.15 -3.21
C MET A 453 10.30 12.10 -2.21
N PRO A 454 9.70 13.22 -1.78
CA PRO A 454 10.27 14.06 -0.75
C PRO A 454 10.54 13.32 0.57
N LEU A 455 9.65 12.38 0.95
CA LEU A 455 9.81 11.57 2.15
C LEU A 455 10.99 10.60 2.01
N TRP A 456 11.13 9.92 0.86
CA TRP A 456 12.27 9.05 0.59
C TRP A 456 13.60 9.83 0.59
N LYS A 457 13.62 11.03 -0.01
CA LYS A 457 14.79 11.92 0.03
C LYS A 457 15.16 12.35 1.44
N ALA A 458 14.17 12.64 2.28
CA ALA A 458 14.38 12.97 3.68
C ALA A 458 15.13 11.86 4.44
N LEU A 459 14.75 10.60 4.22
CA LEU A 459 15.41 9.45 4.84
C LEU A 459 16.87 9.27 4.35
N ALA A 460 17.20 9.76 3.17
CA ALA A 460 18.55 9.68 2.60
C ALA A 460 19.56 10.66 3.22
N THR A 461 19.09 11.73 3.88
CA THR A 461 19.96 12.74 4.50
C THR A 461 20.87 12.16 5.58
N ASN A 462 20.44 11.09 6.22
CA ASN A 462 21.25 10.32 7.17
C ASN A 462 21.74 9.02 6.52
N SER A 463 23.05 8.91 6.29
CA SER A 463 23.67 7.77 5.61
C SER A 463 23.43 6.42 6.31
N ARG A 464 23.35 6.39 7.64
CA ARG A 464 23.04 5.17 8.41
C ARG A 464 21.57 4.76 8.21
N LEU A 465 20.68 5.74 8.22
CA LEU A 465 19.25 5.51 7.95
C LEU A 465 19.05 5.03 6.51
N ALA A 466 19.68 5.70 5.54
CA ALA A 466 19.61 5.31 4.13
C ALA A 466 20.02 3.85 3.90
N ARG A 467 21.09 3.39 4.56
CA ARG A 467 21.52 1.99 4.51
C ARG A 467 20.46 1.04 5.09
N LYS A 468 19.86 1.37 6.23
CA LYS A 468 18.78 0.58 6.81
C LYS A 468 17.54 0.51 5.89
N VAL A 469 17.19 1.65 5.28
CA VAL A 469 16.08 1.74 4.31
C VAL A 469 16.31 0.83 3.12
N ILE A 470 17.47 0.92 2.47
CA ILE A 470 17.81 0.06 1.32
C ILE A 470 17.86 -1.41 1.74
N THR A 471 18.38 -1.72 2.92
CA THR A 471 18.39 -3.11 3.44
C THR A 471 16.97 -3.63 3.63
N LEU A 472 16.07 -2.82 4.19
CA LEU A 472 14.66 -3.22 4.38
C LEU A 472 13.94 -3.39 3.05
N LEU A 473 14.13 -2.48 2.10
CA LEU A 473 13.57 -2.60 0.75
C LEU A 473 14.05 -3.86 0.05
N TYR A 474 15.33 -4.16 0.17
CA TYR A 474 15.92 -5.39 -0.34
C TYR A 474 15.33 -6.65 0.33
N MET A 475 15.11 -6.61 1.64
CA MET A 475 14.43 -7.71 2.36
C MET A 475 12.98 -7.87 1.90
N LYS A 476 12.26 -6.75 1.69
CA LYS A 476 10.90 -6.76 1.16
C LYS A 476 10.83 -7.27 -0.28
N LEU A 477 11.82 -6.96 -1.10
CA LEU A 477 11.96 -7.49 -2.45
C LEU A 477 12.04 -9.03 -2.45
N LYS A 478 12.60 -9.63 -1.42
CA LYS A 478 12.69 -11.08 -1.24
C LYS A 478 11.43 -11.75 -0.72
N LEU A 479 10.44 -11.01 -0.26
CA LEU A 479 9.17 -11.56 0.21
C LEU A 479 8.32 -11.97 -0.99
N ARG A 480 8.55 -13.19 -1.46
CA ARG A 480 7.85 -13.82 -2.57
C ARG A 480 7.02 -14.99 -2.07
N PRO A 481 5.80 -15.19 -2.59
CA PRO A 481 5.04 -16.37 -2.24
C PRO A 481 5.72 -17.63 -2.78
N PRO A 482 5.61 -18.78 -2.09
CA PRO A 482 6.04 -20.05 -2.62
C PRO A 482 5.32 -20.37 -3.94
N ARG A 483 5.97 -21.13 -4.84
CA ARG A 483 5.41 -21.50 -6.15
C ARG A 483 4.01 -22.11 -6.09
N GLU A 484 3.71 -22.85 -5.04
CA GLU A 484 2.41 -23.49 -4.81
C GLU A 484 1.27 -22.49 -4.57
N LEU A 485 1.58 -21.28 -4.05
CA LEU A 485 0.63 -20.22 -3.75
C LEU A 485 0.46 -19.19 -4.87
N ILE A 486 1.25 -19.27 -5.94
CA ILE A 486 1.15 -18.33 -7.09
C ILE A 486 -0.22 -18.42 -7.79
N LYS A 487 -0.96 -19.52 -7.57
CA LYS A 487 -2.32 -19.70 -8.12
C LYS A 487 -3.42 -18.94 -7.40
N VAL A 488 -3.11 -18.27 -6.27
CA VAL A 488 -4.08 -17.45 -5.52
C VAL A 488 -3.71 -15.99 -5.72
N PRO A 489 -4.41 -15.24 -6.55
CA PRO A 489 -4.13 -13.82 -6.71
C PRO A 489 -4.44 -13.09 -5.41
N VAL A 490 -3.67 -12.12 -5.03
CA VAL A 490 -4.18 -10.88 -4.44
C VAL A 490 -3.39 -10.15 -3.36
N GLN A 491 -2.56 -10.67 -2.46
CA GLN A 491 -2.00 -9.75 -1.46
C GLN A 491 -0.50 -9.85 -1.13
N ALA A 492 0.10 -11.01 -1.20
CA ALA A 492 1.54 -11.16 -0.89
C ALA A 492 2.45 -10.66 -2.04
N GLU A 493 1.93 -10.62 -3.26
CA GLU A 493 2.65 -10.18 -4.46
C GLU A 493 2.94 -8.68 -4.45
N LEU A 494 2.06 -7.89 -3.84
CA LEU A 494 2.13 -6.43 -3.90
C LEU A 494 3.39 -5.88 -3.21
N VAL A 495 3.83 -6.47 -2.10
CA VAL A 495 4.94 -5.93 -1.30
C VAL A 495 6.26 -6.01 -2.04
N SER A 496 6.56 -7.12 -2.71
CA SER A 496 7.80 -7.26 -3.49
C SER A 496 7.80 -6.35 -4.72
N LEU A 497 6.64 -6.17 -5.37
CA LEU A 497 6.49 -5.28 -6.52
C LEU A 497 6.59 -3.80 -6.11
N LEU A 498 6.00 -3.42 -4.99
CA LEU A 498 6.14 -2.07 -4.42
C LEU A 498 7.60 -1.78 -4.04
N ALA A 499 8.28 -2.75 -3.44
CA ALA A 499 9.70 -2.63 -3.12
C ALA A 499 10.56 -2.51 -4.39
N LEU A 500 10.26 -3.27 -5.44
CA LEU A 500 10.93 -3.18 -6.74
C LEU A 500 10.78 -1.80 -7.36
N GLY A 501 9.54 -1.30 -7.46
CA GLY A 501 9.26 0.02 -8.01
C GLY A 501 9.93 1.13 -7.21
N THR A 502 9.94 1.01 -5.88
CA THR A 502 10.60 1.97 -5.00
C THR A 502 12.12 1.92 -5.19
N ILE A 503 12.74 0.74 -5.23
CA ILE A 503 14.19 0.61 -5.51
C ILE A 503 14.52 1.24 -6.87
N TYR A 504 13.72 0.99 -7.90
CA TYR A 504 13.90 1.60 -9.22
C TYR A 504 13.95 3.12 -9.14
N GLU A 505 13.00 3.76 -8.47
CA GLU A 505 12.98 5.22 -8.30
C GLU A 505 14.17 5.73 -7.47
N LEU A 506 14.53 5.01 -6.39
CA LEU A 506 15.65 5.41 -5.50
C LEU A 506 17.01 5.32 -6.20
N LEU A 507 17.20 4.48 -7.22
CA LEU A 507 18.44 4.40 -7.99
C LEU A 507 18.82 5.73 -8.63
N TYR A 508 17.82 6.52 -9.05
CA TYR A 508 18.02 7.80 -9.74
C TYR A 508 18.08 9.00 -8.79
N ILE A 509 17.91 8.79 -7.49
CA ILE A 509 18.01 9.85 -6.48
C ILE A 509 19.47 10.02 -6.06
N HIS A 510 19.99 11.22 -6.25
CA HIS A 510 21.38 11.55 -5.95
C HIS A 510 21.77 11.23 -4.50
N GLU A 511 20.90 11.51 -3.55
CA GLU A 511 21.12 11.30 -2.11
C GLU A 511 21.32 9.83 -1.75
N TYR A 512 20.77 8.90 -2.52
CA TYR A 512 20.97 7.46 -2.32
C TYR A 512 22.19 6.88 -3.03
N LYS A 513 22.84 7.61 -3.92
CA LYS A 513 23.91 7.09 -4.79
C LYS A 513 25.02 6.34 -4.03
N ALA A 514 25.50 6.91 -2.92
CA ALA A 514 26.52 6.27 -2.08
C ALA A 514 26.01 5.00 -1.39
N THR A 515 24.74 5.00 -0.98
CA THR A 515 24.12 3.86 -0.33
C THR A 515 23.81 2.73 -1.31
N VAL A 516 23.36 3.05 -2.52
CA VAL A 516 23.15 2.10 -3.61
C VAL A 516 24.48 1.43 -3.99
N ARG A 517 25.55 2.19 -4.10
CA ARG A 517 26.88 1.64 -4.37
C ARG A 517 27.34 0.70 -3.25
N TRP A 518 27.10 1.06 -2.00
CA TRP A 518 27.41 0.17 -0.86
C TRP A 518 26.59 -1.13 -0.90
N ALA A 519 25.32 -1.07 -1.31
CA ALA A 519 24.42 -2.24 -1.38
C ALA A 519 24.43 -2.92 -2.76
N PHE A 520 25.32 -2.54 -3.68
CA PHE A 520 25.32 -2.96 -5.07
C PHE A 520 25.11 -4.47 -5.26
N ALA A 521 25.94 -5.27 -4.58
CA ALA A 521 25.90 -6.72 -4.71
C ALA A 521 24.53 -7.32 -4.29
N GLY A 522 23.97 -6.82 -3.18
CA GLY A 522 22.66 -7.27 -2.70
C GLY A 522 21.53 -6.88 -3.65
N ILE A 523 21.51 -5.63 -4.11
CA ILE A 523 20.51 -5.14 -5.05
C ILE A 523 20.60 -5.90 -6.36
N LEU A 524 21.80 -6.10 -6.91
CA LEU A 524 22.02 -6.85 -8.15
C LEU A 524 21.42 -8.25 -8.09
N LEU A 525 21.82 -9.03 -7.09
CA LEU A 525 21.33 -10.40 -6.93
C LEU A 525 19.82 -10.43 -6.64
N GLY A 526 19.35 -9.49 -5.82
CA GLY A 526 17.92 -9.36 -5.55
C GLY A 526 17.10 -9.07 -6.79
N LEU A 527 17.55 -8.16 -7.67
CA LEU A 527 16.90 -7.84 -8.94
C LEU A 527 16.94 -9.02 -9.91
N LEU A 528 18.06 -9.71 -10.03
CA LEU A 528 18.17 -10.90 -10.88
C LEU A 528 17.19 -11.97 -10.44
N THR A 529 17.14 -12.29 -9.16
CA THR A 529 16.19 -13.29 -8.64
C THR A 529 14.73 -12.81 -8.79
N GLN A 530 14.49 -11.52 -8.62
CA GLN A 530 13.14 -10.94 -8.83
C GLN A 530 12.70 -11.06 -10.28
N LEU A 531 13.59 -10.81 -11.22
CA LEU A 531 13.28 -10.94 -12.65
C LEU A 531 12.93 -12.39 -13.01
N HIS A 532 13.69 -13.35 -12.49
CA HIS A 532 13.38 -14.78 -12.68
C HIS A 532 11.98 -15.14 -12.12
N TYR A 533 11.66 -14.63 -10.94
CA TYR A 533 10.34 -14.82 -10.34
C TYR A 533 9.21 -14.22 -11.18
N LEU A 534 9.42 -13.02 -11.72
CA LEU A 534 8.42 -12.34 -12.55
C LEU A 534 8.16 -13.11 -13.86
N PHE A 535 9.18 -13.70 -14.48
CA PHE A 535 8.98 -14.55 -15.65
C PHE A 535 8.17 -15.81 -15.34
N GLU A 536 8.35 -16.39 -14.17
CA GLU A 536 7.52 -17.52 -13.75
C GLU A 536 6.05 -17.12 -13.56
N LEU A 537 5.79 -15.89 -13.09
CA LEU A 537 4.44 -15.33 -13.00
C LEU A 537 3.84 -15.09 -14.38
N ASP A 538 4.57 -14.44 -15.30
CA ASP A 538 4.08 -14.15 -16.65
C ASP A 538 3.70 -15.44 -17.41
N VAL A 539 4.43 -16.53 -17.21
CA VAL A 539 4.08 -17.84 -17.81
C VAL A 539 2.77 -18.39 -17.26
N VAL A 540 2.42 -18.08 -16.03
CA VAL A 540 1.14 -18.50 -15.38
C VAL A 540 -0.01 -17.60 -15.82
N GLU A 541 0.23 -16.29 -15.98
CA GLU A 541 -0.76 -15.28 -16.37
C GLU A 541 -0.94 -15.16 -17.89
N GLY A 542 -0.02 -15.70 -18.70
CA GLY A 542 0.03 -15.58 -20.16
C GLY A 542 -1.16 -16.15 -20.95
N MET A 543 -2.30 -16.35 -20.31
CA MET A 543 -3.58 -16.75 -20.88
C MET A 543 -4.65 -15.65 -20.83
N SER A 544 -4.36 -14.43 -20.41
CA SER A 544 -5.33 -13.34 -20.46
C SER A 544 -4.97 -12.36 -21.57
N ASP A 545 -5.74 -12.43 -22.65
CA ASP A 545 -5.84 -11.40 -23.68
C ASP A 545 -6.10 -10.02 -23.02
N TYR A 546 -5.06 -9.24 -22.82
CA TYR A 546 -5.26 -7.81 -22.59
C TYR A 546 -5.39 -7.12 -23.95
N GLN A 547 -6.63 -6.84 -24.28
CA GLN A 547 -6.99 -5.94 -25.36
C GLN A 547 -6.29 -4.59 -25.20
N GLU A 548 -5.68 -4.15 -26.27
CA GLU A 548 -5.15 -2.81 -26.49
C GLU A 548 -6.25 -1.75 -26.39
N GLU A 549 -6.57 -1.27 -25.19
CA GLU A 549 -7.31 -0.02 -25.06
C GLU A 549 -6.94 0.64 -23.73
N ALA A 550 -5.91 1.47 -23.74
CA ALA A 550 -5.83 2.74 -23.01
C ALA A 550 -4.46 3.39 -23.26
N LEU A 551 -4.46 4.34 -24.16
CA LEU A 551 -3.40 5.32 -24.38
C LEU A 551 -3.42 6.37 -23.26
N GLU A 552 -3.11 6.00 -22.03
CA GLU A 552 -2.78 6.99 -20.97
C GLU A 552 -1.76 6.35 -20.03
N ALA A 553 -0.57 6.95 -19.96
CA ALA A 553 0.54 6.69 -19.04
C ALA A 553 0.72 5.20 -18.67
N LYS A 554 1.24 4.41 -19.62
CA LYS A 554 1.61 3.00 -19.34
C LYS A 554 2.60 2.94 -18.19
N ALA A 555 2.13 2.54 -17.00
CA ALA A 555 2.99 2.00 -15.97
C ALA A 555 3.79 0.86 -16.60
N LEU A 556 5.14 0.89 -16.45
CA LEU A 556 6.01 -0.15 -16.96
C LEU A 556 5.57 -1.49 -16.37
N SER A 557 5.53 -2.55 -17.16
CA SER A 557 5.27 -3.90 -16.61
C SER A 557 6.31 -4.23 -15.54
N PRO A 558 6.00 -5.04 -14.54
CA PRO A 558 6.95 -5.38 -13.47
C PRO A 558 8.27 -5.96 -13.99
N CYS A 559 8.24 -6.81 -15.02
CA CYS A 559 9.44 -7.34 -15.68
C CYS A 559 10.28 -6.23 -16.27
N ARG A 560 9.65 -5.28 -16.95
CA ARG A 560 10.35 -4.15 -17.57
C ARG A 560 10.91 -3.21 -16.50
N THR A 561 10.17 -2.94 -15.42
CA THR A 561 10.66 -2.16 -14.27
C THR A 561 11.90 -2.82 -13.65
N CYS A 562 11.89 -4.13 -13.48
CA CYS A 562 13.01 -4.88 -12.94
C CYS A 562 14.25 -4.82 -13.86
N LEU A 563 14.04 -4.97 -15.16
CA LEU A 563 15.10 -4.87 -16.16
C LEU A 563 15.69 -3.45 -16.24
N GLU A 564 14.84 -2.42 -16.21
CA GLU A 564 15.30 -1.03 -16.19
C GLU A 564 15.99 -0.67 -14.86
N ALA A 565 15.56 -1.24 -13.73
CA ALA A 565 16.26 -1.12 -12.47
C ALA A 565 17.65 -1.78 -12.52
N LEU A 566 17.77 -2.94 -13.16
CA LEU A 566 19.04 -3.62 -13.35
C LEU A 566 19.98 -2.78 -14.22
N LYS A 567 19.50 -2.25 -15.34
CA LYS A 567 20.26 -1.33 -16.21
C LYS A 567 20.66 -0.05 -15.45
N GLY A 568 19.72 0.54 -14.73
CA GLY A 568 19.92 1.75 -13.91
C GLY A 568 20.94 1.56 -12.81
N LEU A 569 21.02 0.38 -12.20
CA LEU A 569 22.00 0.05 -11.18
C LEU A 569 23.45 0.24 -11.70
N PHE A 570 23.77 -0.31 -12.85
CA PHE A 570 25.11 -0.16 -13.46
C PHE A 570 25.38 1.28 -13.89
N TRP A 571 24.37 1.96 -14.44
CA TRP A 571 24.49 3.34 -14.88
C TRP A 571 24.73 4.30 -13.72
N THR A 572 23.94 4.23 -12.67
CA THR A 572 24.01 5.18 -11.53
C THR A 572 25.22 4.96 -10.63
N THR A 573 25.75 3.73 -10.58
CA THR A 573 26.96 3.40 -9.81
C THR A 573 28.27 3.61 -10.57
N ASN A 574 28.20 4.10 -11.80
CA ASN A 574 29.33 4.36 -12.69
C ASN A 574 30.02 3.10 -13.25
N TYR A 575 29.34 1.98 -13.35
CA TYR A 575 29.81 0.77 -14.02
C TYR A 575 29.28 0.72 -15.47
N TRP A 576 29.39 1.83 -16.17
CA TRP A 576 28.88 2.01 -17.52
C TRP A 576 29.57 1.08 -18.55
N GLU A 577 30.77 0.60 -18.26
CA GLU A 577 31.52 -0.32 -19.12
C GLU A 577 30.80 -1.68 -19.23
N VAL A 578 30.34 -2.23 -18.11
CA VAL A 578 29.53 -3.46 -18.09
C VAL A 578 28.22 -3.23 -18.83
N PHE A 579 27.56 -2.09 -18.57
CA PHE A 579 26.32 -1.72 -19.26
C PHE A 579 26.50 -1.65 -20.78
N ALA A 580 27.57 -0.99 -21.25
CA ALA A 580 27.88 -0.83 -22.65
C ALA A 580 28.25 -2.19 -23.31
N HIS A 581 28.99 -3.03 -22.61
CA HIS A 581 29.37 -4.37 -23.09
C HIS A 581 28.13 -5.23 -23.36
N LEU A 582 27.19 -5.27 -22.40
CA LEU A 582 25.94 -5.99 -22.61
C LEU A 582 25.10 -5.38 -23.75
N LYS A 583 25.07 -4.06 -23.88
CA LYS A 583 24.35 -3.37 -24.94
C LYS A 583 24.90 -3.74 -26.33
N LEU A 584 26.24 -3.78 -26.47
CA LEU A 584 26.90 -4.13 -27.74
C LEU A 584 26.67 -5.58 -28.13
N LEU A 585 26.61 -6.50 -27.18
CA LEU A 585 26.37 -7.92 -27.42
C LEU A 585 24.87 -8.31 -27.38
N ARG A 586 23.98 -7.33 -27.34
CA ARG A 586 22.52 -7.53 -27.18
C ARG A 586 22.14 -8.37 -25.93
N GLY A 587 23.02 -8.36 -24.94
CA GLY A 587 22.82 -9.14 -23.71
C GLY A 587 21.62 -8.68 -22.88
N TRP A 588 21.16 -7.44 -23.02
CA TRP A 588 19.94 -6.98 -22.35
C TRP A 588 18.67 -7.61 -22.90
N GLU A 589 18.66 -8.00 -24.18
CA GLU A 589 17.55 -8.70 -24.82
C GLU A 589 17.38 -10.15 -24.27
N LEU A 590 18.49 -10.76 -23.80
CA LEU A 590 18.45 -12.08 -23.17
C LEU A 590 17.67 -12.10 -21.85
N PHE A 591 17.51 -10.95 -21.21
CA PHE A 591 16.71 -10.80 -19.99
C PHE A 591 15.21 -10.50 -20.27
N GLU A 592 14.76 -10.59 -21.49
CA GLU A 592 13.35 -10.39 -21.85
C GLU A 592 12.54 -11.69 -21.86
N ASN A 593 13.21 -12.85 -21.88
CA ASN A 593 12.58 -14.16 -21.89
C ASN A 593 13.21 -15.12 -20.88
N LEU A 594 12.39 -15.99 -20.30
CA LEU A 594 12.85 -16.99 -19.34
C LEU A 594 13.85 -17.98 -19.97
N GLU A 595 13.66 -18.37 -21.23
CA GLU A 595 14.52 -19.32 -21.94
C GLU A 595 15.96 -18.83 -22.10
N THR A 596 16.15 -17.54 -22.33
CA THR A 596 17.45 -16.90 -22.53
C THR A 596 18.02 -16.25 -21.25
N TYR A 597 17.25 -16.22 -20.19
CA TYR A 597 17.61 -15.57 -18.94
C TYR A 597 18.94 -16.03 -18.36
N THR A 598 19.20 -17.34 -18.32
CA THR A 598 20.42 -17.91 -17.77
C THR A 598 21.66 -17.53 -18.59
N GLU A 599 21.51 -17.43 -19.92
CA GLU A 599 22.54 -16.90 -20.82
C GLU A 599 22.81 -15.42 -20.52
N GLY A 600 21.76 -14.63 -20.27
CA GLY A 600 21.88 -13.23 -19.84
C GLY A 600 22.67 -13.08 -18.56
N VAL A 601 22.35 -13.88 -17.52
CA VAL A 601 23.08 -13.90 -16.25
C VAL A 601 24.55 -14.29 -16.45
N THR A 602 24.81 -15.28 -17.28
CA THR A 602 26.16 -15.75 -17.63
C THR A 602 26.95 -14.65 -18.31
N LEU A 603 26.37 -13.99 -19.32
CA LEU A 603 27.01 -12.89 -20.03
C LEU A 603 27.28 -11.68 -19.13
N LEU A 604 26.32 -11.35 -18.26
CA LEU A 604 26.48 -10.29 -17.27
C LEU A 604 27.63 -10.60 -16.30
N ALA A 605 27.67 -11.79 -15.74
CA ALA A 605 28.72 -12.22 -14.83
C ALA A 605 30.10 -12.17 -15.52
N ARG A 606 30.18 -12.60 -16.76
CA ARG A 606 31.42 -12.53 -17.58
C ARG A 606 31.88 -11.08 -17.80
N ALA A 607 30.94 -10.19 -18.14
CA ALA A 607 31.27 -8.77 -18.30
C ALA A 607 31.73 -8.16 -16.98
N MET A 608 31.09 -8.48 -15.86
CA MET A 608 31.48 -8.00 -14.55
C MET A 608 32.87 -8.48 -14.14
N ALA A 609 33.19 -9.75 -14.42
CA ALA A 609 34.52 -10.29 -14.18
C ALA A 609 35.58 -9.61 -15.04
N HIS A 610 35.26 -9.33 -16.31
CA HIS A 610 36.19 -8.68 -17.26
C HIS A 610 36.55 -7.26 -16.84
N TYR A 611 35.58 -6.50 -16.31
CA TYR A 611 35.78 -5.10 -15.88
C TYR A 611 36.02 -4.94 -14.37
N ASP A 612 36.22 -6.01 -13.63
CA ASP A 612 36.43 -6.03 -12.15
C ASP A 612 35.32 -5.26 -11.39
N CYS A 613 34.08 -5.41 -11.82
CA CYS A 613 32.92 -4.70 -11.26
C CYS A 613 32.44 -5.36 -9.97
N GLU A 614 32.88 -4.87 -8.81
CA GLU A 614 32.46 -5.33 -7.46
C GLU A 614 32.49 -6.86 -7.27
N VAL A 615 33.36 -7.55 -7.99
CA VAL A 615 33.40 -9.02 -8.08
C VAL A 615 33.48 -9.68 -6.70
N LYS A 616 34.32 -9.14 -5.81
CA LYS A 616 34.48 -9.68 -4.43
C LYS A 616 33.18 -9.55 -3.61
N ALA A 617 32.52 -8.40 -3.70
CA ALA A 617 31.27 -8.14 -2.98
C ALA A 617 30.14 -9.03 -3.51
N VAL A 618 30.02 -9.14 -4.85
CA VAL A 618 29.01 -9.96 -5.52
C VAL A 618 29.23 -11.43 -5.21
N LEU A 619 30.47 -11.89 -5.24
CA LEU A 619 30.79 -13.27 -4.90
C LEU A 619 30.46 -13.60 -3.42
N GLY A 620 30.79 -12.69 -2.49
CA GLY A 620 30.43 -12.83 -1.08
C GLY A 620 28.91 -12.92 -0.87
N GLN A 621 28.16 -12.10 -1.59
CA GLN A 621 26.70 -12.13 -1.54
C GLN A 621 26.11 -13.36 -2.23
N ALA A 622 26.68 -13.78 -3.36
CA ALA A 622 26.24 -14.99 -4.06
C ALA A 622 26.37 -16.26 -3.19
N VAL A 623 27.39 -16.35 -2.35
CA VAL A 623 27.51 -17.45 -1.38
C VAL A 623 26.37 -17.46 -0.38
N ILE A 624 25.92 -16.29 0.08
CA ILE A 624 24.75 -16.17 0.97
C ILE A 624 23.50 -16.63 0.24
N PHE A 625 23.33 -16.24 -1.02
CA PHE A 625 22.20 -16.68 -1.88
C PHE A 625 22.22 -18.19 -2.14
N LEU A 626 23.37 -18.80 -2.27
CA LEU A 626 23.49 -20.24 -2.43
C LEU A 626 23.02 -21.03 -1.19
N LYS A 627 23.04 -20.41 -0.02
CA LYS A 627 22.51 -20.96 1.24
C LYS A 627 21.03 -20.65 1.47
N SER A 628 20.42 -19.81 0.63
CA SER A 628 19.01 -19.46 0.72
C SER A 628 18.14 -20.71 0.53
N PRO A 629 16.98 -20.79 1.20
CA PRO A 629 16.00 -21.85 0.94
C PRO A 629 15.26 -21.63 -0.39
N GLU A 630 15.39 -20.47 -1.01
CA GLU A 630 14.76 -20.14 -2.28
C GLU A 630 15.61 -20.67 -3.45
N GLU A 631 15.01 -21.52 -4.27
CA GLU A 631 15.65 -22.15 -5.41
C GLU A 631 16.18 -21.16 -6.44
N ARG A 632 15.41 -20.06 -6.69
CA ARG A 632 15.79 -18.99 -7.64
C ARG A 632 17.06 -18.27 -7.22
N ASP A 633 17.22 -18.02 -5.92
CA ASP A 633 18.45 -17.46 -5.36
C ASP A 633 19.65 -18.36 -5.64
N ASN A 634 19.46 -19.65 -5.47
CA ASN A 634 20.51 -20.65 -5.71
C ASN A 634 20.94 -20.69 -7.19
N ILE A 635 19.97 -20.63 -8.11
CA ILE A 635 20.23 -20.62 -9.54
C ILE A 635 21.06 -19.39 -9.93
N VAL A 636 20.60 -18.21 -9.58
CA VAL A 636 21.32 -16.94 -9.87
C VAL A 636 22.74 -16.98 -9.30
N ALA A 637 22.87 -17.39 -8.04
CA ALA A 637 24.15 -17.45 -7.36
C ALA A 637 25.14 -18.38 -8.06
N ILE A 638 24.72 -19.58 -8.43
CA ILE A 638 25.61 -20.56 -9.01
C ILE A 638 26.07 -20.17 -10.42
N PHE A 639 25.20 -19.56 -11.25
CA PHE A 639 25.60 -19.06 -12.55
C PHE A 639 26.68 -17.99 -12.44
N ILE A 640 26.51 -17.04 -11.52
CA ILE A 640 27.50 -15.97 -11.27
C ILE A 640 28.80 -16.57 -10.74
N ILE A 641 28.74 -17.44 -9.74
CA ILE A 641 29.93 -18.07 -9.14
C ILE A 641 30.71 -18.85 -10.20
N THR A 642 30.02 -19.63 -11.02
CA THR A 642 30.65 -20.46 -12.06
C THR A 642 31.38 -19.62 -13.10
N GLU A 643 30.78 -18.52 -13.58
CA GLU A 643 31.43 -17.63 -14.54
C GLU A 643 32.61 -16.87 -13.91
N PHE A 644 32.49 -16.44 -12.66
CA PHE A 644 33.61 -15.81 -11.96
C PHE A 644 34.77 -16.77 -11.73
N LEU A 645 34.51 -18.07 -11.48
CA LEU A 645 35.53 -19.09 -11.34
C LEU A 645 36.20 -19.48 -12.67
N SER A 646 35.53 -19.24 -13.80
CA SER A 646 36.09 -19.48 -15.13
C SER A 646 37.15 -18.43 -15.51
N GLY A 647 37.19 -17.28 -14.84
CA GLY A 647 38.22 -16.26 -15.02
C GLY A 647 39.53 -16.62 -14.34
N GLN A 648 40.64 -16.67 -15.10
CA GLN A 648 41.95 -17.04 -14.54
C GLN A 648 42.44 -16.14 -13.41
N GLU A 649 42.08 -14.87 -13.43
CA GLU A 649 42.50 -13.86 -12.44
C GLU A 649 41.85 -14.10 -11.07
N LEU A 650 40.60 -14.51 -11.01
CA LEU A 650 39.86 -14.74 -9.77
C LEU A 650 40.35 -15.96 -8.98
N THR A 651 40.82 -17.00 -9.67
CA THR A 651 41.37 -18.19 -9.03
C THR A 651 42.70 -17.88 -8.30
N GLN A 652 43.35 -16.78 -8.64
CA GLN A 652 44.53 -16.28 -7.94
C GLN A 652 44.21 -15.59 -6.61
N TYR A 653 43.04 -14.97 -6.50
CA TYR A 653 42.60 -14.20 -5.31
C TYR A 653 41.88 -15.04 -4.26
N MET A 654 41.40 -16.22 -4.63
CA MET A 654 40.63 -17.09 -3.73
C MET A 654 41.42 -18.32 -3.31
N SER A 655 41.33 -18.66 -2.01
CA SER A 655 41.95 -19.91 -1.55
C SER A 655 41.20 -21.12 -2.12
N ARG A 656 41.94 -22.19 -2.44
CA ARG A 656 41.35 -23.49 -2.85
C ARG A 656 40.24 -23.96 -1.90
N ARG A 657 40.44 -23.80 -0.60
CA ARG A 657 39.44 -24.22 0.41
C ARG A 657 38.13 -23.44 0.29
N THR A 658 38.18 -22.18 -0.07
CA THR A 658 37.01 -21.34 -0.27
C THR A 658 36.23 -21.79 -1.51
N ILE A 659 36.91 -22.07 -2.62
CA ILE A 659 36.31 -22.58 -3.86
C ILE A 659 35.67 -23.96 -3.60
N ASP A 660 36.39 -24.86 -2.95
CA ASP A 660 35.85 -26.21 -2.61
C ASP A 660 34.60 -26.09 -1.71
N SER A 661 34.60 -25.17 -0.76
CA SER A 661 33.42 -24.92 0.09
C SER A 661 32.20 -24.45 -0.70
N PHE A 662 32.36 -23.57 -1.66
CA PHE A 662 31.26 -23.05 -2.49
C PHE A 662 30.71 -24.14 -3.41
N LEU A 663 31.62 -24.85 -4.06
CA LEU A 663 31.25 -25.92 -4.96
C LEU A 663 30.56 -27.06 -4.21
N ASN A 664 31.04 -27.40 -3.01
CA ASN A 664 30.38 -28.41 -2.18
C ASN A 664 28.98 -28.03 -1.74
N LEU A 665 28.75 -26.74 -1.42
CA LEU A 665 27.41 -26.18 -1.16
C LEU A 665 26.48 -26.38 -2.37
N GLY A 666 26.98 -26.06 -3.55
CA GLY A 666 26.21 -26.21 -4.79
C GLY A 666 25.99 -27.70 -5.15
N LEU A 667 26.99 -28.56 -4.97
CA LEU A 667 26.87 -30.01 -5.24
C LEU A 667 25.85 -30.69 -4.34
N ASN A 668 25.67 -30.24 -3.12
CA ASN A 668 24.69 -30.79 -2.18
C ASN A 668 23.31 -30.06 -2.25
N ASN A 669 23.13 -29.16 -3.18
CA ASN A 669 21.88 -28.42 -3.35
C ASN A 669 20.73 -29.33 -3.82
N PRO A 670 19.49 -29.18 -3.35
CA PRO A 670 18.34 -29.96 -3.82
C PRO A 670 18.04 -29.76 -5.29
N ASN A 671 18.36 -28.58 -5.86
CA ASN A 671 18.11 -28.29 -7.27
C ASN A 671 19.14 -28.95 -8.19
N PRO A 672 18.71 -29.75 -9.20
CA PRO A 672 19.60 -30.45 -10.11
C PRO A 672 20.42 -29.50 -11.00
N LEU A 673 19.86 -28.37 -11.40
CA LEU A 673 20.55 -27.36 -12.21
C LEU A 673 21.72 -26.74 -11.43
N VAL A 674 21.51 -26.42 -10.15
CA VAL A 674 22.55 -25.89 -9.27
C VAL A 674 23.68 -26.91 -9.09
N ARG A 675 23.37 -28.19 -8.92
CA ARG A 675 24.38 -29.28 -8.83
C ARG A 675 25.18 -29.40 -10.14
N ALA A 676 24.48 -29.32 -11.28
CA ALA A 676 25.12 -29.40 -12.57
C ALA A 676 26.07 -28.20 -12.84
N MET A 677 25.64 -26.96 -12.52
CA MET A 677 26.50 -25.79 -12.65
C MET A 677 27.67 -25.81 -11.68
N SER A 678 27.50 -26.34 -10.49
CA SER A 678 28.60 -26.56 -9.53
C SER A 678 29.63 -27.56 -10.06
N LEU A 679 29.19 -28.59 -10.73
CA LEU A 679 30.07 -29.54 -11.44
C LEU A 679 30.84 -28.87 -12.58
N LYS A 680 30.16 -28.00 -13.37
CA LYS A 680 30.80 -27.19 -14.42
C LYS A 680 31.87 -26.26 -13.85
N GLY A 681 31.57 -25.57 -12.76
CA GLY A 681 32.52 -24.71 -12.04
C GLY A 681 33.70 -25.52 -11.51
N LEU A 682 33.45 -26.71 -10.98
CA LEU A 682 34.50 -27.64 -10.51
C LEU A 682 35.39 -28.08 -11.69
N SER A 683 34.81 -28.43 -12.83
CA SER A 683 35.55 -28.86 -14.01
C SER A 683 36.42 -27.75 -14.56
N SER A 684 35.90 -26.49 -14.61
CA SER A 684 36.63 -25.32 -15.08
C SER A 684 37.83 -24.94 -14.19
N SER A 685 37.65 -25.07 -12.87
CA SER A 685 38.68 -24.67 -11.90
C SER A 685 39.77 -25.72 -11.63
N LEU A 686 39.56 -26.97 -12.07
CA LEU A 686 40.37 -28.10 -11.65
C LEU A 686 40.71 -29.10 -12.77
N MET A 687 41.38 -28.65 -13.76
CA MET A 687 41.94 -29.51 -14.85
C MET A 687 42.81 -30.68 -14.35
N GLN A 688 42.48 -31.39 -13.25
CA GLN A 688 43.25 -32.49 -12.70
C GLN A 688 42.55 -33.85 -12.80
N PRO A 689 43.23 -34.91 -13.26
CA PRO A 689 42.63 -36.24 -13.50
C PRO A 689 42.04 -36.93 -12.27
N GLN A 690 42.46 -36.57 -11.08
CA GLN A 690 41.95 -37.22 -9.83
C GLN A 690 40.50 -36.90 -9.49
N LYS A 691 39.89 -35.89 -10.12
CA LYS A 691 38.51 -35.44 -9.81
C LYS A 691 37.45 -35.99 -10.75
N VAL A 692 37.84 -36.71 -11.80
CA VAL A 692 36.91 -37.40 -12.71
C VAL A 692 36.01 -38.40 -11.96
N VAL A 693 36.48 -38.98 -10.87
CA VAL A 693 35.71 -39.91 -10.02
C VAL A 693 34.61 -39.18 -9.26
N LEU A 694 34.87 -37.97 -8.76
CA LEU A 694 33.89 -37.14 -8.08
C LEU A 694 32.78 -36.68 -9.04
N LEU A 695 33.15 -36.29 -10.26
CA LEU A 695 32.21 -35.94 -11.32
C LEU A 695 31.28 -37.13 -11.69
N ARG A 696 31.80 -38.35 -11.72
CA ARG A 696 31.00 -39.57 -12.01
C ARG A 696 29.97 -39.85 -10.92
N ASN A 697 30.33 -39.70 -9.66
CA ASN A 697 29.44 -40.00 -8.54
C ASN A 697 28.31 -38.93 -8.43
N GLN A 698 28.63 -37.69 -8.70
CA GLN A 698 27.66 -36.62 -8.69
C GLN A 698 26.75 -36.59 -9.93
N LEU A 699 27.30 -37.03 -11.07
CA LEU A 699 26.56 -37.16 -12.31
C LEU A 699 25.40 -38.18 -12.18
N THR A 700 25.57 -39.29 -11.43
CA THR A 700 24.48 -40.23 -11.16
C THR A 700 23.31 -39.56 -10.43
N GLY A 701 23.55 -38.73 -9.41
CA GLY A 701 22.51 -37.98 -8.70
C GLY A 701 21.80 -36.94 -9.55
N LEU A 702 22.54 -36.24 -10.44
CA LEU A 702 21.96 -35.29 -11.41
C LEU A 702 21.06 -35.98 -12.42
N LEU A 703 21.48 -37.15 -12.87
CA LEU A 703 20.73 -37.94 -13.85
C LEU A 703 19.48 -38.56 -13.23
N ASP A 704 19.53 -38.98 -11.97
CA ASP A 704 18.35 -39.45 -11.24
C ASP A 704 17.33 -38.26 -11.08
N SER A 705 17.80 -37.03 -10.98
CA SER A 705 16.94 -35.84 -10.92
C SER A 705 16.41 -35.43 -12.29
N PHE A 706 17.22 -35.57 -13.35
CA PHE A 706 16.81 -35.38 -14.76
C PHE A 706 15.73 -36.39 -15.17
N LEU A 707 15.76 -37.59 -14.63
CA LEU A 707 14.80 -38.63 -14.91
C LEU A 707 13.45 -38.48 -14.16
N LYS A 708 13.27 -37.44 -13.34
CA LYS A 708 11.97 -37.14 -12.69
C LYS A 708 10.94 -36.63 -13.70
N PRO A 709 9.63 -36.84 -13.45
CA PRO A 709 8.59 -36.53 -14.42
C PRO A 709 8.40 -35.07 -14.81
N GLN A 710 8.92 -34.12 -14.02
CA GLN A 710 8.88 -32.69 -14.34
C GLN A 710 10.15 -31.99 -13.82
N PRO A 711 11.26 -32.03 -14.58
CA PRO A 711 12.44 -31.24 -14.24
C PRO A 711 12.19 -29.75 -14.57
N GLN A 712 12.53 -28.87 -13.65
CA GLN A 712 12.55 -27.44 -13.88
C GLN A 712 13.77 -27.08 -14.72
N ASP A 713 13.61 -26.15 -15.67
CA ASP A 713 14.65 -25.71 -16.60
C ASP A 713 15.35 -26.88 -17.32
N LEU A 714 14.56 -27.63 -18.05
CA LEU A 714 15.01 -28.82 -18.76
C LEU A 714 16.08 -28.51 -19.84
N LEU A 715 15.98 -27.35 -20.52
CA LEU A 715 16.94 -26.92 -21.55
C LEU A 715 18.31 -26.61 -20.95
N GLY A 716 18.39 -25.79 -19.92
CA GLY A 716 19.64 -25.45 -19.25
C GLY A 716 20.31 -26.69 -18.63
N LEU A 717 19.51 -27.60 -18.08
CA LEU A 717 20.01 -28.88 -17.56
C LEU A 717 20.60 -29.77 -18.66
N MET A 718 19.97 -29.81 -19.84
CA MET A 718 20.48 -30.55 -21.00
C MET A 718 21.80 -29.96 -21.51
N GLU A 719 21.92 -28.64 -21.59
CA GLU A 719 23.17 -27.99 -22.03
C GLU A 719 24.33 -28.30 -21.06
N ILE A 720 24.07 -28.17 -19.76
CA ILE A 720 25.07 -28.43 -18.73
C ILE A 720 25.49 -29.92 -18.73
N LEU A 721 24.54 -30.83 -18.86
CA LEU A 721 24.86 -32.25 -18.99
C LEU A 721 25.70 -32.53 -20.26
N GLY A 722 25.39 -31.87 -21.38
CA GLY A 722 26.18 -31.92 -22.61
C GLY A 722 27.62 -31.48 -22.39
N ASP A 723 27.81 -30.31 -21.75
CA ASP A 723 29.14 -29.79 -21.42
C ASP A 723 29.93 -30.72 -20.48
N ILE A 724 29.29 -31.26 -19.47
CA ILE A 724 29.95 -32.25 -18.56
C ILE A 724 30.36 -33.50 -19.34
N LEU A 725 29.52 -34.01 -20.23
CA LEU A 725 29.82 -35.18 -21.06
C LEU A 725 30.96 -34.88 -22.04
N HIS A 726 31.01 -33.69 -22.61
CA HIS A 726 32.08 -33.25 -23.47
C HIS A 726 33.45 -33.24 -22.73
N HIS A 727 33.47 -32.76 -21.48
CA HIS A 727 34.68 -32.75 -20.65
C HIS A 727 35.11 -34.13 -20.16
N LEU A 728 34.14 -35.02 -19.87
CA LEU A 728 34.42 -36.42 -19.47
C LEU A 728 34.93 -37.28 -20.64
N GLY A 729 34.59 -36.86 -21.86
CA GLY A 729 35.02 -37.57 -23.10
C GLY A 729 34.65 -39.05 -23.13
N ALA A 730 35.43 -39.80 -23.84
CA ALA A 730 35.22 -41.24 -24.03
C ALA A 730 35.44 -42.11 -22.77
N GLN A 731 35.78 -41.52 -21.62
CA GLN A 731 35.96 -42.27 -20.36
C GLN A 731 34.63 -42.66 -19.66
N GLY A 732 33.53 -42.27 -20.24
CA GLY A 732 32.27 -42.93 -20.11
C GLY A 732 31.47 -42.69 -18.87
N ILE A 733 30.21 -42.45 -19.09
CA ILE A 733 29.15 -42.30 -18.09
C ILE A 733 28.71 -43.69 -17.57
N GLY A 734 29.28 -44.77 -18.05
CA GLY A 734 28.93 -46.10 -17.64
C GLY A 734 27.52 -46.56 -17.99
N ALA A 735 26.87 -47.30 -17.11
CA ALA A 735 25.49 -47.81 -17.28
C ALA A 735 24.44 -46.69 -17.42
N VAL A 736 24.75 -45.47 -16.97
CA VAL A 736 23.84 -44.31 -17.01
C VAL A 736 23.59 -43.86 -18.44
N SER A 737 24.54 -44.06 -19.36
CA SER A 737 24.38 -43.71 -20.79
C SER A 737 23.15 -44.40 -21.41
N VAL A 738 22.88 -45.65 -21.04
CA VAL A 738 21.73 -46.39 -21.55
C VAL A 738 20.42 -45.81 -21.04
N LYS A 739 20.34 -45.51 -19.75
CA LYS A 739 19.16 -44.90 -19.15
C LYS A 739 18.88 -43.50 -19.72
N MET A 740 19.93 -42.71 -19.94
CA MET A 740 19.79 -41.40 -20.58
C MET A 740 19.25 -41.50 -22.00
N ALA A 741 19.82 -42.39 -22.80
CA ALA A 741 19.37 -42.61 -24.17
C ALA A 741 17.88 -42.98 -24.23
N GLN A 742 17.43 -43.85 -23.30
CA GLN A 742 16.02 -44.22 -23.17
C GLN A 742 15.13 -43.02 -22.83
N HIS A 743 15.59 -42.15 -21.94
CA HIS A 743 14.78 -41.00 -21.45
C HIS A 743 14.75 -39.84 -22.44
N LEU A 744 15.83 -39.60 -23.17
CA LEU A 744 15.94 -38.51 -24.12
C LEU A 744 15.12 -38.70 -25.41
N LEU A 745 14.92 -39.94 -25.82
CA LEU A 745 14.22 -40.25 -27.08
C LEU A 745 12.77 -39.72 -27.11
N PRO A 746 11.95 -39.88 -26.08
CA PRO A 746 10.60 -39.27 -26.04
C PRO A 746 10.59 -37.74 -26.08
N LEU A 747 11.68 -37.10 -25.65
CA LEU A 747 11.78 -35.62 -25.60
C LEU A 747 12.06 -35.01 -26.98
N PHE A 748 12.32 -35.82 -28.01
CA PHE A 748 12.45 -35.33 -29.39
C PHE A 748 11.16 -34.70 -29.93
N GLU A 749 10.00 -35.05 -29.38
CA GLU A 749 8.71 -34.45 -29.75
C GLU A 749 8.36 -33.21 -28.96
N ALA A 750 9.05 -32.91 -27.87
CA ALA A 750 8.77 -31.79 -26.97
C ALA A 750 9.33 -30.45 -27.52
N GLY A 751 8.91 -29.36 -26.91
CA GLY A 751 9.46 -28.02 -27.18
C GLY A 751 10.99 -27.92 -27.01
N VAL A 752 11.56 -28.79 -26.19
CA VAL A 752 13.01 -28.91 -25.89
C VAL A 752 13.78 -29.82 -26.86
N ARG A 753 13.19 -30.21 -27.99
CA ARG A 753 13.72 -31.23 -28.93
C ARG A 753 15.17 -30.99 -29.39
N GLY A 754 15.53 -29.73 -29.62
CA GLY A 754 16.89 -29.39 -30.04
C GLY A 754 17.96 -29.72 -29.01
N GLY A 755 17.71 -29.41 -27.73
CA GLY A 755 18.57 -29.77 -26.61
C GLY A 755 18.63 -31.28 -26.39
N ALA A 756 17.48 -31.94 -26.44
CA ALA A 756 17.36 -33.37 -26.27
C ALA A 756 18.12 -34.16 -27.34
N ILE A 757 17.98 -33.76 -28.62
CA ILE A 757 18.70 -34.41 -29.77
C ILE A 757 20.21 -34.22 -29.61
N PHE A 758 20.66 -33.02 -29.27
CA PHE A 758 22.08 -32.73 -29.10
C PHE A 758 22.70 -33.53 -27.94
N LEU A 759 22.06 -33.49 -26.77
CA LEU A 759 22.49 -34.26 -25.61
C LEU A 759 22.48 -35.78 -25.88
N TYR A 760 21.49 -36.26 -26.63
CA TYR A 760 21.44 -37.64 -27.06
C TYR A 760 22.70 -38.04 -27.87
N GLY A 761 23.12 -37.17 -28.80
CA GLY A 761 24.34 -37.34 -29.54
C GLY A 761 25.60 -37.41 -28.68
N ASP A 762 25.66 -36.57 -27.64
CA ASP A 762 26.77 -36.59 -26.67
C ASP A 762 26.78 -37.85 -25.83
N VAL A 763 25.62 -38.38 -25.41
CA VAL A 763 25.48 -39.66 -24.71
C VAL A 763 25.95 -40.83 -25.56
N ILE A 764 25.56 -40.84 -26.85
CA ILE A 764 25.98 -41.88 -27.79
C ILE A 764 27.51 -41.87 -27.99
N TYR A 765 28.11 -40.70 -28.07
CA TYR A 765 29.56 -40.51 -28.24
C TYR A 765 30.33 -40.86 -26.96
N SER A 766 29.85 -40.51 -25.79
CA SER A 766 30.53 -40.65 -24.51
C SER A 766 30.25 -41.98 -23.79
N GLY A 767 29.41 -42.85 -24.31
CA GLY A 767 28.91 -44.06 -23.65
C GLY A 767 29.92 -45.14 -23.32
N GLY A 768 31.17 -45.05 -23.79
CA GLY A 768 32.26 -45.96 -23.49
C GLY A 768 32.20 -47.35 -24.13
N LYS A 769 33.37 -48.04 -24.18
CA LYS A 769 33.51 -49.29 -24.91
C LYS A 769 32.60 -50.43 -24.36
N LYS A 770 32.41 -50.49 -23.04
CA LYS A 770 31.68 -51.57 -22.35
C LYS A 770 30.17 -51.57 -22.66
N PHE A 771 29.57 -50.39 -22.89
CA PHE A 771 28.12 -50.27 -23.13
C PHE A 771 27.78 -50.06 -24.62
N ARG A 772 28.79 -50.16 -25.49
CA ARG A 772 28.64 -49.91 -26.95
C ARG A 772 27.57 -50.82 -27.58
N GLN A 773 27.44 -52.06 -27.17
CA GLN A 773 26.44 -52.97 -27.72
C GLN A 773 25.01 -52.59 -27.31
N ALA A 774 24.77 -52.17 -26.02
CA ALA A 774 23.48 -51.67 -25.57
C ALA A 774 23.10 -50.37 -26.27
N LEU A 775 24.04 -49.43 -26.38
CA LEU A 775 23.82 -48.16 -27.03
C LEU A 775 23.53 -48.27 -28.53
N LYS A 776 24.05 -49.37 -29.23
CA LYS A 776 23.69 -49.64 -30.63
C LYS A 776 22.18 -49.82 -30.82
N SER A 777 21.52 -50.53 -29.92
CA SER A 777 20.07 -50.71 -29.94
C SER A 777 19.34 -49.39 -29.85
N HIS A 778 19.78 -48.52 -28.93
CA HIS A 778 19.17 -47.17 -28.78
C HIS A 778 19.48 -46.25 -29.96
N ALA A 779 20.72 -46.27 -30.47
CA ALA A 779 21.07 -45.50 -31.66
C ALA A 779 20.22 -45.90 -32.87
N PHE A 780 19.96 -47.22 -33.02
CA PHE A 780 19.10 -47.74 -34.06
C PHE A 780 17.63 -47.24 -33.88
N GLN A 781 17.11 -47.23 -32.66
CA GLN A 781 15.76 -46.70 -32.35
C GLN A 781 15.61 -45.20 -32.65
N ALA A 782 16.67 -44.42 -32.53
CA ALA A 782 16.67 -42.99 -32.78
C ALA A 782 16.77 -42.61 -34.26
N LEU A 783 17.11 -43.53 -35.16
CA LEU A 783 17.38 -43.20 -36.57
C LEU A 783 16.20 -42.57 -37.29
N VAL A 784 14.99 -43.14 -37.18
CA VAL A 784 13.78 -42.57 -37.81
C VAL A 784 13.36 -41.25 -37.19
N PRO A 785 13.28 -41.11 -35.86
CA PRO A 785 13.09 -39.82 -35.23
C PRO A 785 14.08 -38.75 -35.71
N LEU A 786 15.38 -39.09 -35.77
CA LEU A 786 16.39 -38.14 -36.22
C LEU A 786 16.22 -37.80 -37.73
N LEU A 787 15.84 -38.76 -38.54
CA LEU A 787 15.55 -38.53 -39.95
C LEU A 787 14.43 -37.50 -40.12
N PHE A 788 13.36 -37.56 -39.31
CA PHE A 788 12.25 -36.63 -39.37
C PHE A 788 12.65 -35.21 -38.96
N HIS A 789 13.57 -35.08 -38.00
CA HIS A 789 14.07 -33.79 -37.57
C HIS A 789 15.13 -33.17 -38.52
N LEU A 790 15.61 -33.88 -39.53
CA LEU A 790 16.39 -33.27 -40.60
C LEU A 790 15.54 -32.29 -41.43
N ALA A 791 14.21 -32.46 -41.41
CA ALA A 791 13.23 -31.58 -42.06
C ALA A 791 12.55 -30.63 -41.07
N ASP A 792 13.12 -30.43 -39.86
CA ASP A 792 12.55 -29.51 -38.86
C ASP A 792 12.52 -28.07 -39.38
N THR A 793 11.52 -27.31 -38.90
CA THR A 793 11.37 -25.90 -39.28
C THR A 793 12.44 -24.99 -38.65
N CYS A 794 13.07 -25.43 -37.56
CA CYS A 794 14.14 -24.72 -36.87
C CYS A 794 15.53 -25.15 -37.41
N PRO A 795 16.30 -24.24 -38.04
CA PRO A 795 17.62 -24.56 -38.61
C PRO A 795 18.62 -25.07 -37.57
N GLU A 796 18.51 -24.60 -36.31
CA GLU A 796 19.36 -25.05 -35.22
C GLU A 796 19.11 -26.52 -34.88
N VAL A 797 17.83 -26.94 -34.82
CA VAL A 797 17.44 -28.35 -34.60
C VAL A 797 17.97 -29.21 -35.71
N VAL A 798 17.88 -28.77 -36.98
CA VAL A 798 18.43 -29.49 -38.13
C VAL A 798 19.93 -29.71 -37.99
N MET A 799 20.70 -28.68 -37.59
CA MET A 799 22.14 -28.81 -37.41
C MET A 799 22.52 -29.78 -36.27
N LYS A 800 21.84 -29.69 -35.15
CA LYS A 800 22.01 -30.62 -34.02
C LYS A 800 21.63 -32.03 -34.42
N THR A 801 20.60 -32.20 -35.20
CA THR A 801 20.14 -33.50 -35.72
C THR A 801 21.17 -34.14 -36.67
N LYS A 802 21.74 -33.37 -37.60
CA LYS A 802 22.79 -33.84 -38.51
C LYS A 802 23.97 -34.39 -37.74
N LEU A 803 24.46 -33.70 -36.73
CA LEU A 803 25.57 -34.14 -35.87
C LEU A 803 25.24 -35.40 -35.08
N THR A 804 24.06 -35.49 -34.53
CA THR A 804 23.61 -36.63 -33.71
C THR A 804 23.38 -37.85 -34.60
N PHE A 805 22.79 -37.70 -35.78
CA PHE A 805 22.64 -38.77 -36.78
C PHE A 805 24.00 -39.34 -37.17
N LEU A 806 25.00 -38.50 -37.43
CA LEU A 806 26.37 -38.88 -37.73
C LEU A 806 26.99 -39.75 -36.61
N ARG A 807 26.82 -39.31 -35.32
CA ARG A 807 27.33 -40.04 -34.18
C ARG A 807 26.65 -41.41 -34.02
N CYS A 808 25.33 -41.50 -34.26
CA CYS A 808 24.62 -42.79 -34.29
C CYS A 808 25.12 -43.70 -35.37
N ALA A 809 25.34 -43.20 -36.58
CA ALA A 809 25.87 -43.95 -37.74
C ALA A 809 27.29 -44.49 -37.44
N ILE A 810 28.17 -43.70 -36.84
CA ILE A 810 29.50 -44.12 -36.41
C ILE A 810 29.40 -45.25 -35.38
N LEU A 811 28.51 -45.15 -34.40
CA LEU A 811 28.34 -46.21 -33.40
C LEU A 811 27.84 -47.50 -33.99
N LEU A 812 26.95 -47.44 -35.00
CA LEU A 812 26.41 -48.59 -35.74
C LEU A 812 27.41 -49.22 -36.67
N LYS A 813 28.62 -48.63 -36.85
CA LYS A 813 29.67 -49.06 -37.77
C LYS A 813 29.21 -49.05 -39.24
N TRP A 814 28.39 -48.10 -39.63
CA TRP A 814 28.07 -47.91 -41.01
C TRP A 814 29.33 -47.48 -41.75
N GLU A 815 29.67 -48.13 -42.85
CA GLU A 815 30.77 -47.69 -43.70
C GLU A 815 30.39 -46.38 -44.31
N PHE A 816 31.06 -45.28 -43.87
CA PHE A 816 30.81 -43.93 -44.40
C PHE A 816 31.36 -43.86 -45.81
N ARG A 817 30.49 -44.00 -46.80
CA ARG A 817 30.77 -43.52 -48.13
C ARG A 817 30.79 -42.00 -48.08
N LYS A 818 31.74 -41.40 -48.85
CA LYS A 818 31.83 -39.92 -48.96
C LYS A 818 30.48 -39.26 -49.32
N GLU A 819 29.64 -39.99 -50.01
CA GLU A 819 28.29 -39.60 -50.41
C GLU A 819 27.33 -39.32 -49.24
N LEU A 820 27.28 -40.25 -48.26
CA LEU A 820 26.40 -40.04 -47.04
C LEU A 820 26.84 -38.84 -46.22
N PHE A 821 28.17 -38.71 -46.01
CA PHE A 821 28.72 -37.57 -45.33
C PHE A 821 28.44 -36.27 -46.05
N SER A 822 28.60 -36.24 -47.38
CA SER A 822 28.28 -35.10 -48.20
C SER A 822 26.79 -34.74 -48.10
N LYS A 823 25.88 -35.72 -48.14
CA LYS A 823 24.44 -35.50 -48.05
C LYS A 823 24.00 -34.98 -46.68
N LEU A 824 24.58 -35.49 -45.58
CA LEU A 824 24.36 -34.99 -44.20
C LEU A 824 24.93 -33.58 -44.03
N ALA A 825 26.14 -33.30 -44.54
CA ALA A 825 26.80 -32.02 -44.35
C ALA A 825 26.20 -30.90 -45.21
N TRP A 826 25.94 -31.19 -46.47
CA TRP A 826 25.59 -30.18 -47.47
C TRP A 826 24.19 -30.34 -48.06
N GLY A 827 23.53 -31.48 -47.86
CA GLY A 827 22.20 -31.74 -48.37
C GLY A 827 21.13 -30.91 -47.69
N HIS A 828 20.20 -30.35 -48.48
CA HIS A 828 19.04 -29.63 -48.01
C HIS A 828 17.78 -30.15 -48.71
N GLY A 829 16.69 -30.18 -47.96
CA GLY A 829 15.37 -30.49 -48.49
C GLY A 829 15.05 -32.00 -48.65
N PRO A 830 13.88 -32.29 -49.24
CA PRO A 830 13.31 -33.63 -49.30
C PRO A 830 14.19 -34.68 -50.04
N GLY A 831 15.01 -34.26 -50.99
CA GLY A 831 15.91 -35.15 -51.73
C GLY A 831 17.00 -35.75 -50.87
N ALA A 832 17.60 -34.96 -49.95
CA ALA A 832 18.64 -35.41 -49.04
C ALA A 832 18.10 -36.40 -47.99
N GLU A 833 16.89 -36.16 -47.51
CA GLU A 833 16.20 -37.06 -46.58
C GLU A 833 15.93 -38.43 -47.20
N ASN A 834 15.47 -38.40 -48.46
CA ASN A 834 15.17 -39.63 -49.19
C ASN A 834 16.45 -40.47 -49.44
N ASP A 835 17.55 -39.83 -49.82
CA ASP A 835 18.83 -40.50 -50.02
C ASP A 835 19.39 -41.09 -48.73
N ILE A 836 19.24 -40.39 -47.60
CA ILE A 836 19.64 -40.91 -46.26
C ILE A 836 18.75 -42.09 -45.87
N PHE A 837 17.45 -42.01 -46.15
CA PHE A 837 16.53 -43.12 -45.93
C PHE A 837 16.88 -44.37 -46.72
N ILE A 838 17.15 -44.23 -48.04
CA ILE A 838 17.60 -45.34 -48.91
C ILE A 838 18.86 -46.00 -48.29
N TYR A 839 19.82 -45.18 -47.89
CA TYR A 839 21.04 -45.68 -47.27
C TYR A 839 20.78 -46.43 -45.97
N MET A 840 19.84 -45.95 -45.14
CA MET A 840 19.44 -46.67 -43.89
C MET A 840 18.84 -48.02 -44.17
N VAL A 841 17.97 -48.14 -45.15
CA VAL A 841 17.33 -49.39 -45.57
C VAL A 841 18.33 -50.34 -46.19
N GLU A 842 19.17 -49.90 -47.07
CA GLU A 842 20.21 -50.71 -47.70
C GLU A 842 21.25 -51.26 -46.70
N SER A 843 21.61 -50.41 -45.70
CA SER A 843 22.56 -50.81 -44.67
C SER A 843 21.98 -51.81 -43.63
N ASN A 844 20.65 -51.88 -43.50
CA ASN A 844 19.95 -52.76 -42.54
C ASN A 844 18.63 -53.27 -43.12
N PHE A 845 18.71 -53.93 -44.23
CA PHE A 845 17.53 -54.40 -44.99
C PHE A 845 16.61 -55.31 -44.14
N SER A 846 17.17 -56.18 -43.30
CA SER A 846 16.40 -57.06 -42.44
C SER A 846 15.58 -56.33 -41.31
N SER A 847 15.85 -55.07 -41.09
CA SER A 847 15.27 -54.31 -40.00
C SER A 847 14.32 -53.16 -40.45
N TYR A 848 14.02 -53.09 -41.76
CA TYR A 848 13.18 -51.97 -42.28
C TYR A 848 11.75 -51.94 -41.70
N HIS A 849 11.21 -53.16 -41.29
CA HIS A 849 9.94 -53.22 -40.59
C HIS A 849 9.98 -52.47 -39.22
N GLN A 850 11.14 -52.41 -38.57
CA GLN A 850 11.30 -51.64 -37.33
C GLN A 850 11.26 -50.13 -37.60
N PHE A 851 11.75 -49.68 -38.74
CA PHE A 851 11.64 -48.29 -39.17
C PHE A 851 10.19 -47.88 -39.40
N LEU A 852 9.37 -48.78 -39.97
CA LEU A 852 7.94 -48.56 -40.10
C LEU A 852 7.29 -48.43 -38.73
N MET A 853 7.64 -49.31 -37.77
CA MET A 853 7.06 -49.22 -36.41
C MET A 853 7.44 -47.92 -35.68
N GLN A 854 8.66 -47.46 -35.84
CA GLN A 854 9.12 -46.20 -35.30
C GLN A 854 8.37 -45.04 -35.93
N ALA A 855 8.13 -45.03 -37.22
CA ALA A 855 7.37 -43.99 -37.92
C ALA A 855 5.89 -43.98 -37.49
N LEU A 856 5.28 -45.16 -37.26
CA LEU A 856 3.90 -45.24 -36.79
C LEU A 856 3.67 -44.54 -35.43
N ALA A 857 4.66 -44.50 -34.55
CA ALA A 857 4.60 -43.82 -33.27
C ALA A 857 4.44 -42.32 -33.44
N TYR A 858 4.98 -41.72 -34.50
CA TYR A 858 4.88 -40.27 -34.81
C TYR A 858 3.55 -39.85 -35.47
N LEU A 859 2.66 -40.77 -35.76
CA LEU A 859 1.34 -40.42 -36.30
C LEU A 859 0.42 -39.78 -35.25
N ASP A 860 0.69 -40.01 -33.99
CA ASP A 860 -0.03 -39.37 -32.87
C ASP A 860 0.74 -38.15 -32.27
N SER A 861 1.85 -37.77 -32.91
CA SER A 861 2.63 -36.59 -32.50
C SER A 861 1.78 -35.31 -32.51
N PRO A 862 1.88 -34.45 -31.50
CA PRO A 862 1.23 -33.15 -31.47
C PRO A 862 1.80 -32.20 -32.54
N ASN A 863 3.03 -32.40 -32.96
CA ASN A 863 3.67 -31.61 -34.00
C ASN A 863 3.15 -31.99 -35.40
N ARG A 864 2.39 -31.06 -36.02
CA ARG A 864 1.79 -31.26 -37.35
C ARG A 864 2.83 -31.59 -38.45
N HIS A 865 4.00 -30.95 -38.38
CA HIS A 865 5.05 -31.15 -39.37
C HIS A 865 5.66 -32.55 -39.26
N LEU A 866 5.99 -33.00 -38.04
CA LEU A 866 6.50 -34.36 -37.79
C LEU A 866 5.48 -35.42 -38.21
N LYS A 867 4.19 -35.20 -37.91
CA LYS A 867 3.11 -36.09 -38.36
C LYS A 867 3.01 -36.20 -39.87
N LEU A 868 3.12 -35.11 -40.63
CA LEU A 868 3.11 -35.11 -42.08
C LEU A 868 4.35 -35.80 -42.66
N THR A 869 5.52 -35.56 -42.07
CA THR A 869 6.76 -36.22 -42.48
C THR A 869 6.70 -37.74 -42.24
N ALA A 870 6.14 -38.15 -41.08
CA ALA A 870 5.90 -39.59 -40.81
C ALA A 870 4.92 -40.21 -41.80
N MET A 871 3.82 -39.51 -42.15
CA MET A 871 2.87 -39.99 -43.17
C MET A 871 3.52 -40.17 -44.54
N LYS A 872 4.33 -39.21 -44.98
CA LYS A 872 5.09 -39.31 -46.26
C LYS A 872 6.06 -40.50 -46.21
N PHE A 873 6.78 -40.67 -45.15
CA PHE A 873 7.73 -41.75 -44.92
C PHE A 873 7.05 -43.12 -44.95
N ILE A 874 5.95 -43.27 -44.22
CA ILE A 874 5.15 -44.52 -44.21
C ILE A 874 4.60 -44.82 -45.61
N GLY A 875 4.12 -43.77 -46.33
CA GLY A 875 3.66 -43.93 -47.68
C GLY A 875 4.74 -44.46 -48.64
N GLY A 876 5.97 -43.92 -48.56
CA GLY A 876 7.12 -44.36 -49.32
C GLY A 876 7.51 -45.82 -49.01
N ILE A 877 7.61 -46.15 -47.69
CA ILE A 877 7.90 -47.54 -47.28
C ILE A 877 6.86 -48.52 -47.80
N LEU A 878 5.59 -48.20 -47.68
CA LEU A 878 4.51 -49.07 -48.12
C LEU A 878 4.50 -49.22 -49.65
N GLN A 879 4.87 -48.16 -50.38
CA GLN A 879 4.91 -48.17 -51.83
C GLN A 879 6.06 -49.08 -52.34
N ASP A 880 7.24 -48.99 -51.76
CA ASP A 880 8.45 -49.60 -52.29
C ASP A 880 8.69 -51.02 -51.72
N TYR A 881 8.23 -51.33 -50.49
CA TYR A 881 8.52 -52.52 -49.72
C TYR A 881 7.29 -53.30 -49.21
N PHE A 882 6.10 -53.06 -49.80
CA PHE A 882 4.86 -53.65 -49.28
C PHE A 882 4.85 -55.18 -49.29
N THR A 883 5.37 -55.82 -50.33
CA THR A 883 5.40 -57.25 -50.44
C THR A 883 6.18 -57.88 -49.31
N ASP A 884 7.29 -57.35 -48.95
CA ASP A 884 8.17 -57.85 -47.89
C ASP A 884 7.62 -57.58 -46.49
N LEU A 885 6.93 -56.40 -46.32
CA LEU A 885 6.30 -55.97 -45.07
C LEU A 885 5.07 -56.78 -44.68
N CYS A 886 4.36 -57.33 -45.66
CA CYS A 886 3.16 -58.15 -45.40
C CYS A 886 3.39 -59.29 -44.42
N PHE A 887 4.61 -59.89 -44.45
CA PHE A 887 5.00 -60.99 -43.55
C PHE A 887 5.23 -60.53 -42.10
N TYR A 888 5.52 -59.29 -41.84
CA TYR A 888 5.87 -58.73 -40.55
C TYR A 888 4.76 -57.89 -39.87
N LEU A 889 3.75 -57.42 -40.62
CA LEU A 889 2.65 -56.60 -40.14
C LEU A 889 1.66 -57.44 -39.30
N LYS A 890 1.47 -57.06 -38.07
CA LYS A 890 0.44 -57.64 -37.19
C LYS A 890 -0.91 -56.99 -37.46
N LYS A 891 -2.03 -57.70 -37.10
CA LYS A 891 -3.41 -57.15 -37.24
C LYS A 891 -3.61 -55.76 -36.60
N GLY A 892 -2.88 -55.47 -35.50
CA GLY A 892 -2.89 -54.18 -34.82
C GLY A 892 -2.31 -53.06 -35.69
N ASP A 893 -1.19 -53.36 -36.37
CA ASP A 893 -0.47 -52.38 -37.21
C ASP A 893 -1.28 -52.02 -38.43
N VAL A 894 -1.94 -53.03 -39.05
CA VAL A 894 -2.87 -52.84 -40.17
C VAL A 894 -4.10 -51.97 -39.76
N LYS A 895 -4.58 -52.13 -38.52
CA LYS A 895 -5.69 -51.31 -38.01
C LYS A 895 -5.27 -49.85 -37.79
N THR A 896 -4.03 -49.62 -37.32
CA THR A 896 -3.43 -48.30 -37.17
C THR A 896 -3.23 -47.61 -38.52
N LEU A 897 -2.67 -48.36 -39.51
CA LEU A 897 -2.51 -47.86 -40.88
C LEU A 897 -3.85 -47.49 -41.53
N LYS A 898 -4.90 -48.28 -41.33
CA LYS A 898 -6.26 -47.99 -41.81
C LYS A 898 -6.83 -46.72 -41.15
N LYS A 899 -6.64 -46.54 -39.86
CA LYS A 899 -7.03 -45.28 -39.17
C LYS A 899 -6.30 -44.07 -39.72
N CYS A 900 -5.03 -44.20 -40.09
CA CYS A 900 -4.24 -43.13 -40.67
C CYS A 900 -4.76 -42.74 -42.06
N LYS A 901 -5.18 -43.73 -42.91
CA LYS A 901 -5.81 -43.44 -44.20
C LYS A 901 -7.07 -42.59 -44.05
N HIS A 902 -7.92 -42.90 -43.08
CA HIS A 902 -9.14 -42.11 -42.79
C HIS A 902 -8.84 -40.72 -42.29
N ARG A 903 -7.81 -40.51 -41.45
CA ARG A 903 -7.40 -39.18 -40.98
C ARG A 903 -6.76 -38.32 -42.06
N ALA A 904 -5.99 -38.93 -42.98
CA ALA A 904 -5.40 -38.23 -44.12
C ALA A 904 -6.45 -37.70 -45.08
N THR A 905 -7.53 -38.46 -45.31
CA THR A 905 -8.64 -38.03 -46.19
C THR A 905 -9.45 -36.86 -45.59
N LEU A 906 -9.56 -36.76 -44.26
CA LEU A 906 -10.24 -35.65 -43.57
C LEU A 906 -9.40 -34.34 -43.55
N SER A 907 -8.05 -34.46 -43.63
CA SER A 907 -7.17 -33.26 -43.68
C SER A 907 -7.01 -32.67 -45.06
N HIS A 908 -7.45 -33.38 -46.12
CA HIS A 908 -7.28 -33.00 -47.55
C HIS A 908 -8.42 -32.16 -48.15
N MET A 909 -9.41 -31.71 -47.34
CA MET A 909 -10.44 -30.81 -47.87
C MET A 909 -9.97 -29.36 -48.05
N GLY A 910 -8.70 -29.04 -48.00
CA GLY A 910 -8.17 -27.67 -48.05
C GLY A 910 -7.11 -27.36 -49.13
N THR A 911 -6.43 -28.35 -49.73
CA THR A 911 -5.48 -28.06 -50.84
C THR A 911 -5.08 -29.36 -51.56
N PRO A 912 -5.11 -29.46 -52.88
CA PRO A 912 -4.59 -30.60 -53.58
C PRO A 912 -3.06 -30.56 -53.59
N LEU A 913 -2.46 -31.36 -52.72
CA LEU A 913 -1.03 -31.64 -52.79
C LEU A 913 -0.82 -32.56 -54.03
N MET A 914 -0.29 -31.98 -55.09
CA MET A 914 0.32 -32.76 -56.17
C MET A 914 1.44 -33.63 -55.57
N LEU A 915 1.20 -34.90 -55.48
CA LEU A 915 2.24 -35.89 -55.26
C LEU A 915 3.11 -35.90 -56.53
N GLU A 916 4.25 -35.25 -56.50
CA GLU A 916 5.31 -35.51 -57.44
C GLU A 916 5.67 -36.97 -57.26
N ARG A 917 5.42 -37.78 -58.33
CA ARG A 917 5.84 -39.17 -58.38
C ARG A 917 7.36 -39.22 -58.22
N PRO A 918 7.93 -39.92 -57.22
CA PRO A 918 9.34 -40.23 -57.27
C PRO A 918 9.56 -41.05 -58.52
N GLN A 919 10.61 -40.72 -59.28
CA GLN A 919 11.02 -41.52 -60.44
C GLN A 919 11.32 -42.96 -59.98
N PRO A 920 10.87 -44.00 -60.66
CA PRO A 920 11.14 -45.39 -60.27
C PRO A 920 12.66 -45.60 -60.29
N LEU A 921 13.17 -46.07 -59.18
CA LEU A 921 14.57 -46.47 -59.05
C LEU A 921 14.89 -47.56 -60.04
N PRO A 922 16.05 -47.51 -60.75
CA PRO A 922 16.48 -48.57 -61.65
C PRO A 922 16.60 -49.86 -60.86
N ARG A 923 15.90 -50.86 -61.31
CA ARG A 923 16.02 -52.23 -60.82
C ARG A 923 17.47 -52.70 -61.00
N VAL A 924 18.24 -52.69 -59.92
CA VAL A 924 19.51 -53.36 -59.84
C VAL A 924 19.23 -54.89 -59.75
N GLY A 925 19.35 -55.59 -60.79
CA GLY A 925 19.27 -57.05 -60.81
C GLY A 925 20.33 -57.66 -59.82
N ARG A 926 19.89 -58.17 -58.72
CA ARG A 926 20.76 -58.91 -57.80
C ARG A 926 20.76 -60.40 -58.19
N HIS A 927 21.80 -60.87 -58.85
CA HIS A 927 22.23 -62.21 -58.78
C HIS A 927 22.83 -62.42 -57.30
N PHE A 928 22.20 -63.26 -56.56
CA PHE A 928 22.79 -63.79 -55.34
C PHE A 928 23.49 -65.10 -55.68
N PRO A 929 24.78 -65.34 -55.36
CA PRO A 929 25.32 -66.64 -55.29
C PRO A 929 24.87 -67.26 -53.96
N LEU A 930 24.20 -68.41 -54.08
CA LEU A 930 24.10 -69.41 -53.05
C LEU A 930 25.47 -70.02 -52.94
N GLU A 931 26.18 -69.83 -51.85
CA GLU A 931 27.19 -70.78 -51.38
C GLU A 931 27.38 -70.67 -49.86
N ASN A 932 27.06 -71.78 -49.19
CA ASN A 932 27.44 -72.38 -47.91
C ASN A 932 27.51 -71.54 -46.65
#